data_b852a693af353a7d859053541b7b5022
#
_entry.id   b852a693af353a7d859053541b7b5022
#
_cell.length_a   1.000
_cell.length_b   1.000
_cell.length_c   1.000
_cell.angle_alpha   90.00
_cell.angle_beta   90.00
_cell.angle_gamma   90.00
#
_symmetry.space_group_name_H-M   'P 1'
#
loop_
_entity.id
_entity.type
_entity.pdbx_description
1 polymer ?
#
loop_
_entity_poly.entity_id
_entity_poly.type
_entity_poly.pdbx_seq_one_letter_code
_entity_poly.pdbx_strand_id
1 'polypeptide(L)'
;MVVPCASAHHWIPRKHEMGHNVRTGHAHSKHPINQPLRFEVVYDESIESLSAEKNQLVTEKLIPEAVHYFHYTFSVRPIKIPIKLQRTCKNNAYFLKDETGTKLGDVQYCKEECVTTRCGPVTVPARHLDQCRVCDARGLECVRMPGDEWASGPGITRRDFVLYVSSIQTSHCSVANAVAYASYCQQEHMLDRPVAGFANLCPDRLDTDPRHYSNLISTVKHEVYHALGFSAGLYAFYRDKQGAPLTQRRKHGLPVYNDKTNLYQWSNKVVKKVTRKKWQVRHGHVTHSVSMIVTPRVVRVAREHFNCATLEGAEIENQGGTGTELTHWEKRLFENEAMTGTYTQNPVFSRLTLALMEDTGWYKANYSMAETLDWGRNLGCVFAKESCRTWMQSHVAHNKSSEPFCYTLKQAPLRMRCTHSKLSIALCNLRKYPQPLPPEYQYFSHLPKESSRKTREAVFADTDSYGGAVPLADYCPFYQKFTLTGMDGTKRETTCTVSENGPPAHGNYALESYGATSRCFEQGRPWQAKRGLLTRTMLDWGSGCYRYRCKDGIKIDIGNQTYSCYKAGQRIEVRGVLRNWNVSGSLVCPPCRVFCGDTTGCPMEYTTSELELTLDGSQGSASGLHLSASALILSLLSHALLLSHDLSALSRNI
;
A
#
# COMPACT_ATOMS: atom_id res chain seq x y z
N MET A 1 -3.56 -18.29 -15.34
CA MET A 1 -4.29 -18.34 -14.06
C MET A 1 -3.86 -17.13 -13.23
N VAL A 2 -4.80 -16.28 -12.89
CA VAL A 2 -4.53 -15.21 -11.92
C VAL A 2 -4.53 -15.90 -10.56
N VAL A 3 -3.43 -15.84 -9.83
CA VAL A 3 -3.41 -16.26 -8.41
C VAL A 3 -4.47 -15.43 -7.71
N PRO A 4 -5.45 -16.03 -7.00
CA PRO A 4 -6.38 -15.25 -6.22
C PRO A 4 -5.56 -14.40 -5.22
N CYS A 5 -5.76 -13.10 -5.27
CA CYS A 5 -5.09 -12.17 -4.35
C CYS A 5 -5.47 -12.55 -2.93
N ALA A 6 -4.49 -12.90 -2.11
CA ALA A 6 -4.66 -12.96 -0.67
C ALA A 6 -5.08 -11.56 -0.22
N SER A 7 -6.27 -11.42 0.31
CA SER A 7 -6.72 -10.16 0.92
C SER A 7 -6.17 -10.09 2.34
N ALA A 8 -5.60 -8.94 2.70
CA ALA A 8 -5.34 -8.63 4.09
C ALA A 8 -6.69 -8.37 4.77
N HIS A 9 -7.02 -9.16 5.77
CA HIS A 9 -8.23 -8.99 6.57
C HIS A 9 -7.86 -8.54 7.96
N HIS A 10 -8.09 -7.27 8.24
CA HIS A 10 -7.94 -6.73 9.56
C HIS A 10 -9.11 -7.15 10.46
N TRP A 11 -8.80 -7.69 11.65
CA TRP A 11 -9.78 -8.00 12.68
C TRP A 11 -10.09 -6.74 13.49
N ILE A 12 -11.35 -6.30 13.50
CA ILE A 12 -11.80 -5.22 14.40
C ILE A 12 -12.42 -5.87 15.63
N PRO A 13 -11.82 -5.73 16.83
CA PRO A 13 -12.34 -6.34 18.05
C PRO A 13 -13.71 -5.76 18.42
N ARG A 14 -14.60 -6.60 18.93
CA ARG A 14 -15.88 -6.15 19.46
C ARG A 14 -15.68 -5.41 20.79
N LYS A 15 -16.64 -4.56 21.16
CA LYS A 15 -16.58 -3.73 22.36
C LYS A 15 -16.20 -4.49 23.63
N HIS A 16 -16.74 -5.71 23.82
CA HIS A 16 -16.48 -6.56 24.99
C HIS A 16 -15.11 -7.26 24.96
N GLU A 17 -14.46 -7.31 23.78
CA GLU A 17 -13.12 -7.89 23.60
C GLU A 17 -12.02 -6.87 23.87
N MET A 18 -12.38 -5.57 24.00
CA MET A 18 -11.43 -4.47 24.15
C MET A 18 -11.32 -4.01 25.60
N GLY A 19 -10.09 -3.91 26.10
CA GLY A 19 -9.79 -3.23 27.36
C GLY A 19 -9.23 -1.83 27.12
N HIS A 20 -9.75 -0.82 27.80
CA HIS A 20 -9.38 0.60 27.60
C HIS A 20 -8.69 1.26 28.80
N ASN A 21 -8.30 0.52 29.81
CA ASN A 21 -7.87 1.11 31.07
C ASN A 21 -6.60 0.47 31.66
N VAL A 22 -5.68 0.01 30.80
CA VAL A 22 -4.39 -0.50 31.26
C VAL A 22 -3.57 0.66 31.84
N ARG A 23 -3.08 0.49 33.06
CA ARG A 23 -2.26 1.50 33.73
C ARG A 23 -0.84 1.48 33.18
N THR A 24 -0.26 2.66 32.93
CA THR A 24 1.10 2.83 32.37
C THR A 24 2.01 3.70 33.21
N GLY A 25 1.50 4.26 34.31
CA GLY A 25 2.25 5.18 35.16
C GLY A 25 2.55 6.54 34.51
N HIS A 26 1.83 6.88 33.46
CA HIS A 26 1.89 8.24 32.89
C HIS A 26 1.12 9.20 33.80
N ALA A 27 1.83 9.97 34.62
CA ALA A 27 1.29 11.13 35.29
C ALA A 27 1.44 12.32 34.33
N HIS A 28 0.35 12.73 33.67
CA HIS A 28 0.26 13.84 32.73
C HIS A 28 1.14 13.77 31.47
N SER A 29 0.65 14.32 30.35
CA SER A 29 1.21 14.29 28.99
C SER A 29 2.59 14.96 28.80
N LYS A 30 3.31 15.30 29.87
CA LYS A 30 4.56 16.08 29.87
C LYS A 30 5.83 15.29 29.51
N HIS A 31 5.78 13.96 29.43
CA HIS A 31 6.97 13.19 29.04
C HIS A 31 7.14 13.20 27.51
N PRO A 32 8.36 13.48 27.01
CA PRO A 32 8.62 13.49 25.57
C PRO A 32 8.48 12.09 24.96
N ILE A 33 8.09 12.02 23.69
CA ILE A 33 8.12 10.81 22.88
C ILE A 33 9.57 10.64 22.39
N ASN A 34 10.37 9.88 23.10
CA ASN A 34 11.81 9.77 22.81
C ASN A 34 12.40 8.36 22.99
N GLN A 35 11.60 7.39 23.41
CA GLN A 35 12.08 6.02 23.59
C GLN A 35 11.68 5.16 22.42
N PRO A 36 12.61 4.39 21.80
CA PRO A 36 12.27 3.41 20.80
C PRO A 36 11.20 2.43 21.31
N LEU A 37 10.26 2.07 20.44
CA LEU A 37 9.16 1.15 20.77
C LEU A 37 9.72 -0.24 21.09
N ARG A 38 9.43 -0.75 22.29
CA ARG A 38 9.91 -2.03 22.80
C ARG A 38 8.78 -3.04 22.87
N PHE A 39 8.96 -4.16 22.19
CA PHE A 39 8.00 -5.25 22.19
C PHE A 39 8.35 -6.31 23.23
N GLU A 40 7.33 -6.88 23.85
CA GLU A 40 7.34 -8.23 24.39
C GLU A 40 6.64 -9.14 23.40
N VAL A 41 7.32 -10.18 22.91
CA VAL A 41 6.71 -11.17 22.01
C VAL A 41 6.42 -12.43 22.81
N VAL A 42 5.19 -12.89 22.70
CA VAL A 42 4.72 -14.10 23.39
C VAL A 42 4.16 -15.04 22.34
N TYR A 43 4.85 -16.16 22.14
CA TYR A 43 4.43 -17.21 21.24
C TYR A 43 3.42 -18.13 21.92
N ASP A 44 2.33 -18.41 21.22
CA ASP A 44 1.31 -19.37 21.61
C ASP A 44 1.77 -20.81 21.28
N GLU A 45 1.27 -21.81 21.97
CA GLU A 45 1.59 -23.23 21.76
C GLU A 45 1.36 -23.70 20.32
N SER A 46 0.47 -23.03 19.58
CA SER A 46 0.22 -23.30 18.17
C SER A 46 1.45 -23.09 17.26
N ILE A 47 2.42 -22.27 17.70
CA ILE A 47 3.69 -22.07 16.98
C ILE A 47 4.57 -23.32 17.05
N GLU A 48 4.56 -24.01 18.19
CA GLU A 48 5.31 -25.27 18.37
C GLU A 48 4.74 -26.41 17.53
N SER A 49 3.46 -26.32 17.17
CA SER A 49 2.77 -27.30 16.30
C SER A 49 3.10 -27.16 14.81
N LEU A 50 3.81 -26.11 14.39
CA LEU A 50 4.28 -25.93 13.02
C LEU A 50 5.40 -26.92 12.68
N SER A 51 5.60 -27.19 11.37
CA SER A 51 6.82 -27.88 10.93
C SER A 51 8.07 -27.10 11.37
N ALA A 52 9.18 -27.80 11.58
CA ALA A 52 10.43 -27.18 12.04
C ALA A 52 10.86 -25.99 11.19
N GLU A 53 10.72 -26.08 9.86
CA GLU A 53 11.05 -25.00 8.93
C GLU A 53 10.14 -23.78 9.10
N LYS A 54 8.82 -24.00 9.26
CA LYS A 54 7.86 -22.91 9.47
C LYS A 54 8.03 -22.28 10.85
N ASN A 55 8.27 -23.10 11.88
CA ASN A 55 8.56 -22.61 13.22
C ASN A 55 9.79 -21.71 13.21
N GLN A 56 10.90 -22.18 12.64
CA GLN A 56 12.14 -21.41 12.51
C GLN A 56 11.93 -20.13 11.71
N LEU A 57 11.18 -20.18 10.60
CA LEU A 57 10.85 -19.01 9.81
C LEU A 57 10.13 -17.93 10.64
N VAL A 58 9.15 -18.35 11.45
CA VAL A 58 8.36 -17.44 12.29
C VAL A 58 9.18 -16.88 13.44
N THR A 59 9.84 -17.74 14.21
CA THR A 59 10.46 -17.39 15.50
C THR A 59 11.83 -16.74 15.35
N GLU A 60 12.60 -17.09 14.32
CA GLU A 60 13.97 -16.60 14.14
C GLU A 60 14.09 -15.52 13.06
N LYS A 61 13.12 -15.42 12.13
CA LYS A 61 13.20 -14.47 11.01
C LYS A 61 12.06 -13.46 10.99
N LEU A 62 10.82 -13.88 10.73
CA LEU A 62 9.70 -12.98 10.45
C LEU A 62 9.36 -12.05 11.62
N ILE A 63 9.10 -12.61 12.79
CA ILE A 63 8.70 -11.80 13.95
C ILE A 63 9.87 -10.95 14.46
N PRO A 64 11.10 -11.47 14.61
CA PRO A 64 12.24 -10.65 15.01
C PRO A 64 12.53 -9.50 14.03
N GLU A 65 12.46 -9.72 12.70
CA GLU A 65 12.67 -8.68 11.71
C GLU A 65 11.56 -7.61 11.77
N ALA A 66 10.29 -8.02 11.91
CA ALA A 66 9.18 -7.08 12.05
C ALA A 66 9.32 -6.23 13.32
N VAL A 67 9.62 -6.84 14.46
CA VAL A 67 9.84 -6.14 15.74
C VAL A 67 11.02 -5.16 15.65
N HIS A 68 12.12 -5.59 15.03
CA HIS A 68 13.29 -4.75 14.79
C HIS A 68 12.95 -3.53 13.93
N TYR A 69 12.19 -3.72 12.85
CA TYR A 69 11.71 -2.63 12.01
C TYR A 69 10.91 -1.60 12.82
N PHE A 70 9.93 -2.02 13.63
CA PHE A 70 9.10 -1.12 14.43
C PHE A 70 9.89 -0.42 15.54
N HIS A 71 10.87 -1.09 16.13
CA HIS A 71 11.77 -0.51 17.13
C HIS A 71 12.53 0.71 16.59
N TYR A 72 13.03 0.63 15.36
CA TYR A 72 13.77 1.74 14.73
C TYR A 72 12.86 2.77 14.05
N THR A 73 11.63 2.36 13.70
CA THR A 73 10.68 3.23 13.00
C THR A 73 9.94 4.14 13.97
N PHE A 74 9.63 3.68 15.18
CA PHE A 74 8.80 4.44 16.11
C PHE A 74 9.43 4.65 17.47
N SER A 75 9.25 5.88 17.98
CA SER A 75 9.47 6.20 19.39
C SER A 75 8.14 6.45 20.09
N VAL A 76 8.08 6.14 21.39
CA VAL A 76 6.89 6.28 22.25
C VAL A 76 7.23 7.01 23.55
N ARG A 77 6.21 7.41 24.29
CA ARG A 77 6.35 7.74 25.72
C ARG A 77 6.61 6.47 26.51
N PRO A 78 7.66 6.40 27.33
CA PRO A 78 8.02 5.17 28.04
C PRO A 78 6.97 4.78 29.07
N ILE A 79 6.60 3.53 29.11
CA ILE A 79 5.78 2.95 30.19
C ILE A 79 6.67 2.75 31.43
N LYS A 80 6.23 3.26 32.59
CA LYS A 80 7.04 3.30 33.82
C LYS A 80 6.72 2.18 34.81
N ILE A 81 5.51 1.64 34.75
CA ILE A 81 5.07 0.53 35.61
C ILE A 81 4.84 -0.72 34.75
N PRO A 82 4.87 -1.93 35.32
CA PRO A 82 4.57 -3.14 34.57
C PRO A 82 3.19 -3.06 33.89
N ILE A 83 3.12 -3.44 32.62
CA ILE A 83 1.85 -3.59 31.90
C ILE A 83 1.12 -4.79 32.51
N LYS A 84 -0.05 -4.52 33.09
CA LYS A 84 -0.97 -5.54 33.56
C LYS A 84 -2.27 -5.39 32.79
N LEU A 85 -2.58 -6.40 31.99
CA LEU A 85 -3.77 -6.39 31.16
C LEU A 85 -5.04 -6.59 32.02
N GLN A 86 -6.12 -5.95 31.61
CA GLN A 86 -7.40 -6.08 32.28
C GLN A 86 -8.00 -7.45 32.00
N ARG A 87 -8.65 -8.02 32.99
CA ARG A 87 -9.39 -9.27 32.83
C ARG A 87 -10.68 -9.04 32.06
N THR A 88 -11.08 -10.03 31.29
CA THR A 88 -12.37 -10.03 30.61
C THR A 88 -13.48 -10.32 31.61
N CYS A 89 -14.53 -9.51 31.60
CA CYS A 89 -15.72 -9.74 32.41
C CYS A 89 -16.71 -10.63 31.66
N LYS A 90 -17.38 -11.55 32.34
CA LYS A 90 -18.46 -12.37 31.76
C LYS A 90 -19.59 -11.49 31.23
N ASN A 91 -19.94 -10.46 31.99
CA ASN A 91 -20.97 -9.49 31.68
C ASN A 91 -20.35 -8.10 31.53
N ASN A 92 -20.99 -7.06 32.04
CA ASN A 92 -20.51 -5.69 31.97
C ASN A 92 -19.37 -5.42 32.96
N ALA A 93 -18.47 -4.51 32.58
CA ALA A 93 -17.48 -3.94 33.47
C ALA A 93 -18.01 -2.67 34.14
N TYR A 94 -17.69 -2.48 35.41
CA TYR A 94 -17.99 -1.29 36.19
C TYR A 94 -16.71 -0.53 36.53
N PHE A 95 -16.85 0.77 36.67
CA PHE A 95 -15.84 1.66 37.25
C PHE A 95 -16.51 2.40 38.39
N LEU A 96 -15.82 2.54 39.51
CA LEU A 96 -16.33 3.33 40.61
C LEU A 96 -16.60 4.76 40.13
N LYS A 97 -17.70 5.34 40.61
CA LYS A 97 -18.13 6.69 40.26
C LYS A 97 -18.36 7.48 41.56
N ASP A 98 -18.14 8.80 41.46
CA ASP A 98 -18.56 9.74 42.52
C ASP A 98 -20.08 9.97 42.46
N GLU A 99 -20.59 10.78 43.39
CA GLU A 99 -22.02 11.15 43.50
C GLU A 99 -22.53 11.88 42.24
N THR A 100 -21.62 12.49 41.43
CA THR A 100 -21.98 13.16 40.17
C THR A 100 -22.02 12.19 38.98
N GLY A 101 -21.67 10.92 39.18
CA GLY A 101 -21.56 9.90 38.14
C GLY A 101 -20.24 9.95 37.37
N THR A 102 -19.29 10.75 37.85
CA THR A 102 -17.94 10.83 37.25
C THR A 102 -17.09 9.64 37.69
N LYS A 103 -16.32 9.06 36.75
CA LYS A 103 -15.49 7.88 37.00
C LYS A 103 -14.40 8.19 38.03
N LEU A 104 -14.38 7.41 39.12
CA LEU A 104 -13.37 7.43 40.17
C LEU A 104 -12.27 6.41 39.88
N GLY A 105 -11.18 6.89 39.25
CA GLY A 105 -10.00 6.06 38.97
C GLY A 105 -10.20 5.04 37.83
N ASP A 106 -9.21 4.18 37.63
CA ASP A 106 -9.05 3.32 36.45
C ASP A 106 -9.21 1.84 36.73
N VAL A 107 -9.62 1.51 37.95
CA VAL A 107 -9.81 0.13 38.37
C VAL A 107 -11.09 -0.39 37.78
N GLN A 108 -10.99 -1.47 37.02
CA GLN A 108 -12.14 -2.20 36.46
C GLN A 108 -12.64 -3.22 37.45
N TYR A 109 -13.96 -3.30 37.57
CA TYR A 109 -14.68 -4.33 38.32
C TYR A 109 -15.64 -5.04 37.37
N CYS A 110 -15.66 -6.37 37.40
CA CYS A 110 -16.63 -7.14 36.64
C CYS A 110 -17.97 -7.24 37.39
N LYS A 111 -19.06 -7.27 36.66
CA LYS A 111 -20.35 -7.70 37.21
C LYS A 111 -20.29 -9.22 37.35
N GLU A 112 -20.45 -9.72 38.56
CA GLU A 112 -20.51 -11.14 38.93
C GLU A 112 -19.18 -11.88 38.87
N GLU A 113 -18.52 -12.00 37.68
CA GLU A 113 -17.28 -12.79 37.54
C GLU A 113 -16.36 -12.33 36.44
N CYS A 114 -15.08 -12.68 36.53
CA CYS A 114 -14.14 -12.65 35.45
C CYS A 114 -14.14 -13.99 34.69
N VAL A 115 -13.84 -13.93 33.39
CA VAL A 115 -13.65 -15.12 32.56
C VAL A 115 -12.26 -15.15 31.97
N THR A 116 -11.93 -16.24 31.27
CA THR A 116 -10.66 -16.36 30.53
C THR A 116 -10.46 -15.16 29.62
N THR A 117 -9.37 -14.44 29.85
CA THR A 117 -9.00 -13.29 29.03
C THR A 117 -8.26 -13.75 27.78
N ARG A 118 -8.72 -13.30 26.65
CA ARG A 118 -8.09 -13.58 25.34
C ARG A 118 -7.64 -12.30 24.65
N CYS A 119 -6.59 -12.43 23.85
CA CYS A 119 -6.16 -11.42 22.90
C CYS A 119 -6.21 -12.07 21.51
N GLY A 120 -7.28 -11.83 20.75
CA GLY A 120 -7.62 -12.60 19.58
C GLY A 120 -7.76 -14.11 19.89
N PRO A 121 -7.13 -14.99 19.15
CA PRO A 121 -7.20 -16.43 19.39
C PRO A 121 -6.40 -16.88 20.63
N VAL A 122 -5.46 -16.06 21.13
CA VAL A 122 -4.51 -16.43 22.19
C VAL A 122 -5.11 -16.20 23.57
N THR A 123 -4.95 -17.17 24.47
CA THR A 123 -5.27 -17.02 25.89
C THR A 123 -4.15 -16.24 26.58
N VAL A 124 -4.51 -15.12 27.23
CA VAL A 124 -3.52 -14.28 27.91
C VAL A 124 -3.03 -14.98 29.18
N PRO A 125 -1.72 -15.17 29.36
CA PRO A 125 -1.16 -15.80 30.56
C PRO A 125 -1.52 -15.03 31.84
N ALA A 126 -1.84 -15.73 32.92
CA ALA A 126 -2.22 -15.12 34.21
C ALA A 126 -1.17 -14.12 34.74
N ARG A 127 0.13 -14.40 34.49
CA ARG A 127 1.22 -13.48 34.88
C ARG A 127 1.16 -12.10 34.23
N HIS A 128 0.40 -11.93 33.12
CA HIS A 128 0.23 -10.65 32.43
C HIS A 128 -1.04 -9.91 32.88
N LEU A 129 -1.92 -10.54 33.67
CA LEU A 129 -3.22 -10.01 34.05
C LEU A 129 -3.20 -9.27 35.39
N ASP A 130 -4.07 -8.25 35.53
CA ASP A 130 -4.33 -7.62 36.80
C ASP A 130 -5.28 -8.49 37.67
N GLN A 131 -5.46 -8.09 38.92
CA GLN A 131 -6.38 -8.70 39.88
C GLN A 131 -7.81 -8.76 39.33
N CYS A 132 -8.47 -9.91 39.42
CA CYS A 132 -9.91 -9.96 39.20
C CYS A 132 -10.65 -9.29 40.38
N ARG A 133 -11.51 -8.33 40.08
CA ARG A 133 -12.37 -7.63 41.03
C ARG A 133 -13.78 -7.74 40.52
N VAL A 134 -14.68 -8.08 41.41
CA VAL A 134 -16.11 -8.28 41.09
C VAL A 134 -16.98 -7.44 42.00
N CYS A 135 -18.11 -6.98 41.47
CA CYS A 135 -19.19 -6.38 42.22
C CYS A 135 -20.46 -7.23 42.05
N ASP A 136 -21.42 -7.08 42.97
CA ASP A 136 -22.74 -7.69 42.83
C ASP A 136 -23.50 -7.18 41.60
N ALA A 137 -24.66 -7.74 41.33
CA ALA A 137 -25.49 -7.38 40.17
C ALA A 137 -25.93 -5.90 40.18
N ARG A 138 -25.92 -5.22 41.32
CA ARG A 138 -26.24 -3.80 41.48
C ARG A 138 -25.04 -2.88 41.37
N GLY A 139 -23.81 -3.44 41.22
CA GLY A 139 -22.56 -2.69 41.22
C GLY A 139 -22.09 -2.25 42.60
N LEU A 140 -22.62 -2.88 43.64
CA LEU A 140 -22.27 -2.71 45.06
C LEU A 140 -21.39 -3.89 45.50
N GLU A 141 -20.97 -3.88 46.76
CA GLU A 141 -20.20 -4.98 47.37
C GLU A 141 -19.01 -5.47 46.53
N CYS A 142 -18.20 -4.52 46.08
CA CYS A 142 -17.08 -4.77 45.18
C CYS A 142 -15.88 -5.40 45.92
N VAL A 143 -15.53 -6.64 45.59
CA VAL A 143 -14.50 -7.41 46.26
C VAL A 143 -13.43 -7.90 45.26
N ARG A 144 -12.26 -8.29 45.79
CA ARG A 144 -11.24 -9.04 45.02
C ARG A 144 -11.62 -10.52 45.04
N MET A 145 -11.60 -11.15 43.88
CA MET A 145 -11.80 -12.58 43.80
C MET A 145 -10.66 -13.32 44.53
N PRO A 146 -11.00 -14.29 45.41
CA PRO A 146 -10.00 -15.16 46.03
C PRO A 146 -9.45 -16.17 45.03
N GLY A 147 -8.27 -16.73 45.35
CA GLY A 147 -7.58 -17.74 44.51
C GLY A 147 -6.45 -17.16 43.69
N ASP A 148 -5.39 -17.96 43.55
CA ASP A 148 -4.14 -17.54 42.84
C ASP A 148 -4.36 -17.29 41.37
N GLU A 149 -5.28 -18.01 40.73
CA GLU A 149 -5.65 -17.81 39.33
C GLU A 149 -6.26 -16.43 39.05
N TRP A 150 -6.86 -15.81 40.08
CA TRP A 150 -7.48 -14.49 40.02
C TRP A 150 -6.58 -13.37 40.53
N ALA A 151 -5.45 -13.72 41.12
CA ALA A 151 -4.50 -12.75 41.65
C ALA A 151 -3.85 -11.90 40.53
N SER A 152 -3.30 -10.76 40.94
CA SER A 152 -2.53 -9.91 40.04
C SER A 152 -1.18 -10.53 39.74
N GLY A 153 -0.91 -10.80 38.48
CA GLY A 153 0.40 -11.21 38.03
C GLY A 153 1.48 -10.11 38.19
N PRO A 154 2.76 -10.43 37.98
CA PRO A 154 3.85 -9.45 37.99
C PRO A 154 3.70 -8.40 36.88
N GLY A 155 3.05 -8.76 35.78
CA GLY A 155 2.95 -7.92 34.59
C GLY A 155 4.22 -7.93 33.73
N ILE A 156 4.23 -7.10 32.70
CA ILE A 156 5.30 -7.03 31.71
C ILE A 156 6.10 -5.74 31.96
N THR A 157 7.39 -5.89 32.27
CA THR A 157 8.28 -4.79 32.66
C THR A 157 9.13 -4.31 31.49
N ARG A 158 9.45 -3.02 31.46
CA ARG A 158 10.38 -2.41 30.49
C ARG A 158 10.00 -2.65 29.03
N ARG A 159 8.72 -2.79 28.73
CA ARG A 159 8.13 -2.92 27.40
C ARG A 159 7.04 -1.88 27.20
N ASP A 160 6.71 -1.63 25.93
CA ASP A 160 5.73 -0.62 25.54
C ASP A 160 4.52 -1.24 24.81
N PHE A 161 4.70 -2.46 24.29
CA PHE A 161 3.66 -3.23 23.62
C PHE A 161 3.91 -4.73 23.78
N VAL A 162 2.87 -5.51 24.04
CA VAL A 162 2.93 -6.98 24.00
C VAL A 162 2.24 -7.49 22.75
N LEU A 163 2.97 -8.31 21.96
CA LEU A 163 2.46 -8.96 20.76
C LEU A 163 2.34 -10.46 21.03
N TYR A 164 1.09 -10.95 21.05
CA TYR A 164 0.80 -12.38 21.11
C TYR A 164 0.81 -12.95 19.69
N VAL A 165 1.65 -13.93 19.43
CA VAL A 165 1.83 -14.55 18.11
C VAL A 165 1.32 -15.97 18.15
N SER A 166 0.41 -16.30 17.23
CA SER A 166 -0.17 -17.63 17.07
C SER A 166 -0.14 -18.10 15.61
N SER A 167 -0.31 -19.39 15.41
CA SER A 167 -0.49 -19.99 14.08
C SER A 167 -1.63 -20.99 14.12
N ILE A 168 -2.84 -20.47 14.21
CA ILE A 168 -4.07 -21.23 14.32
C ILE A 168 -4.86 -21.12 13.02
N GLN A 169 -5.31 -22.27 12.48
CA GLN A 169 -6.22 -22.29 11.34
C GLN A 169 -7.63 -21.88 11.78
N THR A 170 -8.00 -20.66 11.47
CA THR A 170 -9.30 -20.07 11.83
C THR A 170 -10.15 -19.87 10.58
N SER A 171 -11.45 -19.51 10.78
CA SER A 171 -12.34 -19.13 9.69
C SER A 171 -11.80 -17.94 8.86
N HIS A 172 -11.07 -17.01 9.48
CA HIS A 172 -10.42 -15.89 8.77
C HIS A 172 -9.36 -16.36 7.78
N CYS A 173 -8.57 -17.38 8.13
CA CYS A 173 -7.60 -18.00 7.22
C CYS A 173 -8.26 -18.62 5.99
N SER A 174 -9.45 -19.19 6.16
CA SER A 174 -10.15 -19.93 5.10
C SER A 174 -10.95 -19.01 4.17
N VAL A 175 -11.73 -18.09 4.74
CA VAL A 175 -12.67 -17.23 3.99
C VAL A 175 -11.94 -16.20 3.14
N ALA A 176 -10.86 -15.62 3.65
CA ALA A 176 -10.17 -14.52 3.01
C ALA A 176 -8.93 -14.91 2.21
N ASN A 177 -8.55 -16.21 2.20
CA ASN A 177 -7.22 -16.60 1.74
C ASN A 177 -6.08 -15.79 2.40
N ALA A 178 -6.30 -15.31 3.63
CA ALA A 178 -5.36 -14.49 4.33
C ALA A 178 -4.10 -15.27 4.69
N VAL A 179 -2.94 -14.61 4.58
CA VAL A 179 -1.66 -15.15 5.06
C VAL A 179 -1.51 -14.93 6.55
N ALA A 180 -1.99 -13.81 7.04
CA ALA A 180 -2.02 -13.44 8.44
C ALA A 180 -3.18 -12.48 8.71
N TYR A 181 -3.51 -12.28 9.97
CA TYR A 181 -4.39 -11.19 10.44
C TYR A 181 -4.00 -10.80 11.85
N ALA A 182 -4.20 -9.53 12.20
CA ALA A 182 -3.86 -9.02 13.51
C ALA A 182 -4.85 -7.98 14.00
N SER A 183 -4.79 -7.67 15.28
CA SER A 183 -5.46 -6.52 15.87
C SER A 183 -4.86 -6.16 17.22
N TYR A 184 -5.25 -4.99 17.72
CA TYR A 184 -5.06 -4.64 19.12
C TYR A 184 -6.11 -5.34 19.99
N CYS A 185 -5.80 -5.50 21.27
CA CYS A 185 -6.78 -6.03 22.24
C CYS A 185 -6.90 -5.14 23.48
N GLN A 186 -5.87 -4.41 23.88
CA GLN A 186 -5.98 -3.51 25.01
C GLN A 186 -5.24 -2.20 24.80
N GLN A 187 -5.84 -1.12 25.27
CA GLN A 187 -5.32 0.24 25.23
C GLN A 187 -4.99 0.73 26.64
N GLU A 188 -3.98 1.58 26.77
CA GLU A 188 -3.68 2.24 28.02
C GLU A 188 -4.68 3.37 28.31
N HIS A 189 -4.83 3.69 29.59
CA HIS A 189 -5.87 4.58 30.09
C HIS A 189 -5.70 6.06 29.68
N MET A 190 -4.47 6.59 29.73
CA MET A 190 -4.25 8.05 29.65
C MET A 190 -4.29 8.59 28.21
N LEU A 191 -3.71 7.87 27.28
CA LEU A 191 -3.56 8.30 25.91
C LEU A 191 -4.30 7.43 24.91
N ASP A 192 -4.97 6.37 25.36
CA ASP A 192 -5.65 5.37 24.54
C ASP A 192 -4.72 4.63 23.57
N ARG A 193 -3.39 4.67 23.78
CA ARG A 193 -2.45 3.94 22.92
C ARG A 193 -2.62 2.44 23.11
N PRO A 194 -2.66 1.63 22.03
CA PRO A 194 -2.59 0.19 22.15
C PRO A 194 -1.32 -0.26 22.89
N VAL A 195 -1.46 -1.16 23.87
CA VAL A 195 -0.36 -1.75 24.64
C VAL A 195 -0.31 -3.26 24.53
N ALA A 196 -1.34 -3.86 23.96
CA ALA A 196 -1.41 -5.28 23.66
C ALA A 196 -2.16 -5.52 22.36
N GLY A 197 -1.68 -6.49 21.61
CA GLY A 197 -2.28 -6.96 20.37
C GLY A 197 -1.83 -8.38 20.05
N PHE A 198 -2.40 -8.94 18.99
CA PHE A 198 -2.04 -10.25 18.50
C PHE A 198 -1.77 -10.24 17.00
N ALA A 199 -1.03 -11.24 16.53
CA ALA A 199 -0.89 -11.59 15.12
C ALA A 199 -1.05 -13.10 14.97
N ASN A 200 -2.01 -13.53 14.17
CA ASN A 200 -2.20 -14.93 13.81
C ASN A 200 -1.69 -15.17 12.38
N LEU A 201 -0.74 -16.07 12.24
CA LEU A 201 -0.19 -16.50 10.97
C LEU A 201 -0.94 -17.74 10.50
N CYS A 202 -1.53 -17.74 9.31
CA CYS A 202 -2.31 -18.86 8.81
C CYS A 202 -1.38 -20.01 8.39
N PRO A 203 -1.39 -21.18 9.08
CA PRO A 203 -0.37 -22.22 8.90
C PRO A 203 -0.31 -22.78 7.49
N ASP A 204 -1.47 -22.89 6.80
CA ASP A 204 -1.55 -23.41 5.44
C ASP A 204 -1.03 -22.41 4.38
N ARG A 205 -0.81 -21.16 4.77
CA ARG A 205 -0.36 -20.06 3.90
C ARG A 205 1.07 -19.61 4.17
N LEU A 206 1.69 -20.14 5.22
CA LEU A 206 3.10 -19.90 5.49
C LEU A 206 3.95 -20.65 4.46
N ASP A 207 4.59 -19.89 3.58
CA ASP A 207 5.47 -20.38 2.53
C ASP A 207 6.94 -20.19 2.96
N THR A 208 7.71 -21.28 2.95
CA THR A 208 9.13 -21.26 3.32
C THR A 208 10.04 -20.97 2.14
N ASP A 209 9.51 -20.84 0.92
CA ASP A 209 10.27 -20.50 -0.28
C ASP A 209 10.90 -19.10 -0.14
N PRO A 210 12.23 -18.97 -0.23
CA PRO A 210 12.93 -17.68 -0.12
C PRO A 210 12.42 -16.62 -1.12
N ARG A 211 11.88 -17.02 -2.27
CA ARG A 211 11.32 -16.11 -3.29
C ARG A 211 10.12 -15.32 -2.76
N HIS A 212 9.37 -15.88 -1.80
CA HIS A 212 8.18 -15.28 -1.23
C HIS A 212 8.43 -14.54 0.10
N TYR A 213 9.67 -14.63 0.64
CA TYR A 213 10.01 -14.05 1.93
C TYR A 213 9.70 -12.55 2.03
N SER A 214 10.04 -11.77 1.00
CA SER A 214 9.79 -10.31 0.96
C SER A 214 8.30 -9.97 1.07
N ASN A 215 7.43 -10.74 0.44
CA ASN A 215 5.98 -10.55 0.54
C ASN A 215 5.48 -10.95 1.93
N LEU A 216 6.01 -12.04 2.49
CA LEU A 216 5.60 -12.56 3.79
C LEU A 216 5.98 -11.62 4.93
N ILE A 217 7.22 -11.10 4.94
CA ILE A 217 7.64 -10.11 5.95
C ILE A 217 6.87 -8.79 5.82
N SER A 218 6.56 -8.37 4.60
CA SER A 218 5.70 -7.20 4.38
C SER A 218 4.30 -7.41 4.95
N THR A 219 3.72 -8.61 4.77
CA THR A 219 2.41 -8.96 5.37
C THR A 219 2.47 -8.93 6.89
N VAL A 220 3.50 -9.50 7.51
CA VAL A 220 3.64 -9.46 8.97
C VAL A 220 3.74 -8.02 9.50
N LYS A 221 4.54 -7.17 8.84
CA LYS A 221 4.63 -5.74 9.19
C LYS A 221 3.28 -5.04 9.01
N HIS A 222 2.56 -5.30 7.93
CA HIS A 222 1.21 -4.78 7.66
C HIS A 222 0.26 -5.09 8.82
N GLU A 223 0.22 -6.33 9.25
CA GLU A 223 -0.65 -6.76 10.35
C GLU A 223 -0.29 -6.08 11.67
N VAL A 224 1.00 -5.92 11.96
CA VAL A 224 1.44 -5.21 13.17
C VAL A 224 1.06 -3.71 13.12
N TYR A 225 1.06 -3.06 11.94
CA TYR A 225 0.54 -1.69 11.79
C TYR A 225 -0.92 -1.57 12.22
N HIS A 226 -1.76 -2.56 11.88
CA HIS A 226 -3.14 -2.61 12.35
C HIS A 226 -3.23 -2.70 13.88
N ALA A 227 -2.42 -3.56 14.49
CA ALA A 227 -2.39 -3.71 15.94
C ALA A 227 -1.87 -2.46 16.67
N LEU A 228 -0.98 -1.69 16.04
CA LEU A 228 -0.41 -0.48 16.62
C LEU A 228 -1.25 0.78 16.43
N GLY A 229 -2.04 0.88 15.33
CA GLY A 229 -2.76 2.14 15.12
C GLY A 229 -3.62 2.26 13.86
N PHE A 230 -3.27 1.66 12.74
CA PHE A 230 -4.02 1.81 11.50
C PHE A 230 -5.26 0.90 11.49
N SER A 231 -6.27 1.27 12.24
CA SER A 231 -7.51 0.52 12.40
C SER A 231 -8.70 1.45 12.54
N ALA A 232 -9.80 1.15 11.86
CA ALA A 232 -11.07 1.88 12.04
C ALA A 232 -11.57 1.83 13.49
N GLY A 233 -11.27 0.76 14.24
CA GLY A 233 -11.55 0.67 15.66
C GLY A 233 -10.80 1.68 16.52
N LEU A 234 -9.70 2.27 16.01
CA LEU A 234 -8.84 3.18 16.75
C LEU A 234 -8.99 4.66 16.33
N TYR A 235 -9.61 4.98 15.21
CA TYR A 235 -9.72 6.37 14.72
C TYR A 235 -10.40 7.32 15.73
N ALA A 236 -11.36 6.84 16.49
CA ALA A 236 -12.04 7.62 17.52
C ALA A 236 -11.15 7.95 18.73
N PHE A 237 -9.99 7.29 18.85
CA PHE A 237 -9.08 7.42 19.99
C PHE A 237 -7.86 8.29 19.68
N TYR A 238 -7.68 8.74 18.43
CA TYR A 238 -6.55 9.58 18.04
C TYR A 238 -6.53 10.90 18.83
N ARG A 239 -5.32 11.39 19.08
CA ARG A 239 -5.04 12.57 19.88
C ARG A 239 -4.19 13.57 19.11
N ASP A 240 -4.27 14.83 19.48
CA ASP A 240 -3.41 15.88 18.95
C ASP A 240 -2.00 15.86 19.57
N LYS A 241 -1.14 16.79 19.15
CA LYS A 241 0.23 16.92 19.66
C LYS A 241 0.31 17.20 21.16
N GLN A 242 -0.72 17.80 21.73
CA GLN A 242 -0.86 18.11 23.14
C GLN A 242 -1.41 16.94 23.94
N GLY A 243 -1.85 15.87 23.28
CA GLY A 243 -2.47 14.70 23.89
C GLY A 243 -3.98 14.84 24.11
N ALA A 244 -4.61 15.91 23.61
CA ALA A 244 -6.05 16.08 23.69
C ALA A 244 -6.76 15.19 22.65
N PRO A 245 -7.90 14.53 23.00
CA PRO A 245 -8.64 13.70 22.08
C PRO A 245 -9.16 14.49 20.87
N LEU A 246 -8.98 13.97 19.66
CA LEU A 246 -9.54 14.54 18.42
C LEU A 246 -11.06 14.31 18.32
N THR A 247 -11.57 13.30 19.01
CA THR A 247 -13.00 12.96 19.09
C THR A 247 -13.53 13.23 20.48
N GLN A 248 -14.72 13.83 20.54
CA GLN A 248 -15.38 14.14 21.81
C GLN A 248 -15.61 12.88 22.65
N ARG A 249 -15.34 12.99 23.94
CA ARG A 249 -15.54 11.94 24.94
C ARG A 249 -16.84 12.15 25.72
N ARG A 250 -17.49 11.05 26.08
CA ARG A 250 -18.61 11.06 27.04
C ARG A 250 -18.09 11.13 28.49
N LYS A 251 -18.99 11.30 29.47
CA LYS A 251 -18.65 11.36 30.91
C LYS A 251 -17.78 10.18 31.38
N HIS A 252 -17.92 9.01 30.78
CA HIS A 252 -17.10 7.82 31.10
C HIS A 252 -15.76 7.74 30.38
N GLY A 253 -15.34 8.82 29.69
CA GLY A 253 -14.03 8.91 29.05
C GLY A 253 -13.91 8.28 27.66
N LEU A 254 -14.92 7.56 27.17
CA LEU A 254 -14.93 6.92 25.85
C LEU A 254 -15.75 7.72 24.82
N PRO A 255 -15.46 7.58 23.52
CA PRO A 255 -16.30 8.12 22.45
C PRO A 255 -17.67 7.46 22.39
N VAL A 256 -18.55 7.92 21.51
CA VAL A 256 -19.84 7.26 21.25
C VAL A 256 -19.58 5.96 20.48
N TYR A 257 -20.17 4.87 20.96
CA TYR A 257 -20.14 3.58 20.26
C TYR A 257 -21.38 3.41 19.38
N ASN A 258 -21.21 2.87 18.20
CA ASN A 258 -22.30 2.54 17.28
C ASN A 258 -22.42 1.02 17.16
N ASP A 259 -23.47 0.48 17.75
CA ASP A 259 -23.71 -0.98 17.79
C ASP A 259 -24.00 -1.57 16.40
N LYS A 260 -24.46 -0.75 15.42
CA LYS A 260 -24.71 -1.23 14.05
C LYS A 260 -23.43 -1.50 13.26
N THR A 261 -22.41 -0.66 13.48
CA THR A 261 -21.11 -0.79 12.80
C THR A 261 -20.07 -1.50 13.67
N ASN A 262 -20.36 -1.74 14.93
CA ASN A 262 -19.41 -2.21 15.94
C ASN A 262 -18.15 -1.32 16.07
N LEU A 263 -18.30 0.00 15.90
CA LEU A 263 -17.20 0.96 15.91
C LEU A 263 -17.50 2.12 16.87
N TYR A 264 -16.45 2.67 17.48
CA TYR A 264 -16.52 3.99 18.10
C TYR A 264 -16.57 5.06 17.01
N GLN A 265 -17.50 6.01 17.14
CA GLN A 265 -17.66 7.10 16.17
C GLN A 265 -16.51 8.10 16.32
N TRP A 266 -15.83 8.33 15.21
CA TRP A 266 -14.77 9.32 15.10
C TRP A 266 -15.27 10.67 14.62
N SER A 267 -14.48 11.71 14.84
CA SER A 267 -14.78 13.06 14.37
C SER A 267 -14.29 13.30 12.93
N ASN A 268 -14.86 14.30 12.29
CA ASN A 268 -14.41 14.79 10.98
C ASN A 268 -12.98 15.41 11.01
N LYS A 269 -12.32 15.49 12.19
CA LYS A 269 -10.92 15.86 12.31
C LYS A 269 -9.98 14.70 11.99
N VAL A 270 -10.48 13.46 12.02
CA VAL A 270 -9.70 12.24 11.75
C VAL A 270 -10.09 11.67 10.39
N VAL A 271 -11.35 11.28 10.22
CA VAL A 271 -11.86 10.77 8.94
C VAL A 271 -13.02 11.65 8.46
N LYS A 272 -12.95 12.07 7.21
CA LYS A 272 -13.98 12.89 6.57
C LYS A 272 -14.50 12.22 5.31
N LYS A 273 -15.83 12.17 5.17
CA LYS A 273 -16.47 11.76 3.92
C LYS A 273 -16.48 12.92 2.93
N VAL A 274 -15.97 12.68 1.73
CA VAL A 274 -15.88 13.65 0.63
C VAL A 274 -16.67 13.14 -0.56
N THR A 275 -17.44 14.01 -1.20
CA THR A 275 -18.28 13.66 -2.36
C THR A 275 -17.68 14.23 -3.63
N ARG A 276 -17.34 13.38 -4.58
CA ARG A 276 -16.86 13.70 -5.92
C ARG A 276 -18.08 13.75 -6.86
N LYS A 277 -18.58 14.94 -7.17
CA LYS A 277 -19.81 15.14 -7.99
C LYS A 277 -19.60 14.92 -9.49
N LYS A 278 -18.36 14.95 -9.97
CA LYS A 278 -17.98 14.82 -11.38
C LYS A 278 -17.13 13.58 -11.64
N TRP A 279 -17.49 12.46 -11.01
CA TRP A 279 -16.82 11.19 -11.24
C TRP A 279 -17.17 10.67 -12.62
N GLN A 280 -16.23 10.72 -13.57
CA GLN A 280 -16.48 10.39 -14.97
C GLN A 280 -16.54 8.88 -15.18
N VAL A 281 -17.60 8.43 -15.83
CA VAL A 281 -17.85 7.04 -16.23
C VAL A 281 -18.23 6.98 -17.72
N ARG A 282 -18.47 5.80 -18.27
CA ARG A 282 -18.74 5.60 -19.71
C ARG A 282 -19.93 6.42 -20.25
N HIS A 283 -20.94 6.67 -19.44
CA HIS A 283 -22.17 7.37 -19.83
C HIS A 283 -22.29 8.81 -19.27
N GLY A 284 -21.20 9.41 -18.83
CA GLY A 284 -21.19 10.76 -18.28
C GLY A 284 -20.57 10.85 -16.89
N HIS A 285 -21.25 11.48 -15.95
CA HIS A 285 -20.74 11.66 -14.59
C HIS A 285 -21.71 11.10 -13.55
N VAL A 286 -21.16 10.51 -12.52
CA VAL A 286 -21.91 10.07 -11.33
C VAL A 286 -21.36 10.74 -10.08
N THR A 287 -22.11 10.65 -9.00
CA THR A 287 -21.63 11.06 -7.68
C THR A 287 -20.92 9.89 -7.01
N HIS A 288 -19.65 10.08 -6.67
CA HIS A 288 -18.83 9.11 -5.96
C HIS A 288 -18.43 9.65 -4.60
N SER A 289 -18.60 8.85 -3.55
CA SER A 289 -18.28 9.24 -2.17
C SER A 289 -17.10 8.47 -1.64
N VAL A 290 -16.10 9.16 -1.12
CA VAL A 290 -14.87 8.59 -0.57
C VAL A 290 -14.67 9.00 0.88
N SER A 291 -14.03 8.17 1.65
CA SER A 291 -13.60 8.49 3.02
C SER A 291 -12.10 8.81 3.02
N MET A 292 -11.70 9.85 3.74
CA MET A 292 -10.31 10.31 3.74
C MET A 292 -9.82 10.55 5.17
N ILE A 293 -8.60 10.10 5.46
CA ILE A 293 -7.85 10.56 6.65
C ILE A 293 -7.44 12.02 6.40
N VAL A 294 -7.85 12.91 7.30
CA VAL A 294 -7.64 14.36 7.17
C VAL A 294 -6.77 14.93 8.29
N THR A 295 -6.02 14.10 8.97
CA THR A 295 -5.10 14.51 10.01
C THR A 295 -3.92 15.31 9.40
N PRO A 296 -3.31 16.26 10.14
CA PRO A 296 -2.47 17.29 9.53
C PRO A 296 -1.25 16.80 8.76
N ARG A 297 -0.54 15.78 9.28
CA ARG A 297 0.64 15.24 8.60
C ARG A 297 0.26 14.42 7.38
N VAL A 298 -0.80 13.61 7.49
CA VAL A 298 -1.33 12.82 6.37
C VAL A 298 -1.75 13.75 5.23
N VAL A 299 -2.49 14.83 5.51
CA VAL A 299 -2.87 15.82 4.48
C VAL A 299 -1.65 16.40 3.79
N ARG A 300 -0.64 16.82 4.57
CA ARG A 300 0.60 17.39 4.03
C ARG A 300 1.33 16.39 3.13
N VAL A 301 1.57 15.18 3.62
CA VAL A 301 2.30 14.14 2.87
C VAL A 301 1.54 13.73 1.60
N ALA A 302 0.21 13.59 1.66
CA ALA A 302 -0.60 13.27 0.48
C ALA A 302 -0.56 14.38 -0.57
N ARG A 303 -0.63 15.66 -0.16
CA ARG A 303 -0.51 16.81 -1.06
C ARG A 303 0.85 16.89 -1.73
N GLU A 304 1.91 16.69 -0.96
CA GLU A 304 3.29 16.63 -1.46
C GLU A 304 3.47 15.47 -2.43
N HIS A 305 2.99 14.28 -2.07
CA HIS A 305 3.11 13.07 -2.88
C HIS A 305 2.48 13.22 -4.27
N PHE A 306 1.23 13.65 -4.32
CA PHE A 306 0.52 13.83 -5.59
C PHE A 306 0.84 15.16 -6.30
N ASN A 307 1.54 16.10 -5.66
CA ASN A 307 1.65 17.48 -6.11
C ASN A 307 0.25 18.11 -6.32
N CYS A 308 -0.63 17.99 -5.30
CA CYS A 308 -2.00 18.49 -5.33
C CYS A 308 -2.33 19.27 -4.06
N ALA A 309 -2.08 20.57 -4.07
CA ALA A 309 -2.24 21.45 -2.90
C ALA A 309 -3.68 21.52 -2.35
N THR A 310 -4.68 21.23 -3.17
CA THR A 310 -6.11 21.26 -2.80
C THR A 310 -6.67 19.90 -2.38
N LEU A 311 -5.82 18.85 -2.24
CA LEU A 311 -6.27 17.54 -1.80
C LEU A 311 -6.69 17.60 -0.33
N GLU A 312 -7.84 17.02 0.01
CA GLU A 312 -8.47 17.13 1.33
C GLU A 312 -7.81 16.23 2.38
N GLY A 313 -7.22 15.11 1.94
CA GLY A 313 -6.59 14.11 2.78
C GLY A 313 -6.05 12.95 1.96
N ALA A 314 -5.77 11.83 2.62
CA ALA A 314 -5.47 10.57 1.97
C ALA A 314 -6.71 9.67 2.00
N GLU A 315 -7.10 9.17 0.83
CA GLU A 315 -8.26 8.31 0.67
C GLU A 315 -8.01 6.94 1.28
N ILE A 316 -8.98 6.42 2.00
CA ILE A 316 -8.99 5.07 2.55
C ILE A 316 -9.98 4.21 1.80
N GLU A 317 -9.70 2.91 1.76
CA GLU A 317 -10.42 1.90 1.00
C GLU A 317 -11.93 1.96 1.23
N ASN A 318 -12.68 1.97 0.14
CA ASN A 318 -14.14 2.08 0.14
C ASN A 318 -14.86 0.77 -0.24
N GLN A 319 -14.09 -0.31 -0.46
CA GLN A 319 -14.58 -1.61 -0.90
C GLN A 319 -14.07 -2.75 0.00
N GLY A 320 -14.50 -3.99 -0.31
CA GLY A 320 -14.02 -5.20 0.36
C GLY A 320 -14.74 -5.56 1.66
N GLY A 321 -15.66 -4.74 2.12
CA GLY A 321 -16.48 -5.00 3.32
C GLY A 321 -15.70 -4.98 4.63
N THR A 322 -16.28 -5.60 5.66
CA THR A 322 -15.72 -5.61 7.03
C THR A 322 -14.31 -6.20 7.04
N GLY A 323 -13.36 -5.46 7.61
CA GLY A 323 -11.95 -5.86 7.70
C GLY A 323 -11.06 -5.32 6.57
N THR A 324 -11.63 -4.79 5.49
CA THR A 324 -10.89 -4.16 4.39
C THR A 324 -11.27 -2.70 4.25
N GLU A 325 -12.57 -2.42 4.13
CA GLU A 325 -13.12 -1.07 4.04
C GLU A 325 -12.73 -0.24 5.27
N LEU A 326 -12.33 1.01 5.04
CA LEU A 326 -11.91 2.00 6.03
C LEU A 326 -10.65 1.67 6.85
N THR A 327 -10.03 0.50 6.66
CA THR A 327 -8.85 0.09 7.44
C THR A 327 -7.56 0.07 6.64
N HIS A 328 -7.62 0.45 5.37
CA HIS A 328 -6.50 0.44 4.43
C HIS A 328 -6.46 1.74 3.62
N TRP A 329 -5.33 2.01 2.97
CA TRP A 329 -5.25 3.04 1.95
C TRP A 329 -5.97 2.60 0.68
N GLU A 330 -6.63 3.54 -0.01
CA GLU A 330 -7.30 3.33 -1.30
C GLU A 330 -6.31 2.82 -2.37
N LYS A 331 -6.53 1.58 -2.86
CA LYS A 331 -5.58 0.92 -3.74
C LYS A 331 -5.42 1.59 -5.10
N ARG A 332 -6.47 2.18 -5.65
CA ARG A 332 -6.37 2.96 -6.89
C ARG A 332 -5.32 4.07 -6.80
N LEU A 333 -5.21 4.73 -5.65
CA LEU A 333 -4.32 5.87 -5.42
C LEU A 333 -2.93 5.49 -4.90
N PHE A 334 -2.83 4.35 -4.21
CA PHE A 334 -1.61 3.97 -3.48
C PHE A 334 -1.18 2.52 -3.75
N GLU A 335 -1.37 2.01 -4.95
CA GLU A 335 -1.29 0.60 -5.33
C GLU A 335 -0.17 -0.19 -4.63
N ASN A 336 1.07 0.30 -4.62
CA ASN A 336 2.18 -0.42 -4.01
C ASN A 336 2.53 0.04 -2.59
N GLU A 337 1.69 0.84 -1.94
CA GLU A 337 1.78 1.06 -0.49
C GLU A 337 1.38 -0.22 0.25
N ALA A 338 2.21 -0.64 1.21
CA ALA A 338 2.02 -1.92 1.89
C ALA A 338 0.72 -2.01 2.68
N MET A 339 0.16 -0.87 3.13
CA MET A 339 -1.10 -0.81 3.87
C MET A 339 -2.35 -0.67 2.98
N THR A 340 -2.31 -1.10 1.70
CA THR A 340 -3.51 -1.28 0.86
C THR A 340 -4.18 -2.62 1.10
N GLY A 341 -5.49 -2.73 0.88
CA GLY A 341 -6.37 -3.82 1.35
C GLY A 341 -6.24 -5.17 0.64
N THR A 342 -5.31 -5.36 -0.28
CA THR A 342 -5.08 -6.63 -0.97
C THR A 342 -3.63 -6.77 -1.39
N TYR A 343 -3.27 -7.96 -1.88
CA TYR A 343 -1.92 -8.23 -2.36
C TYR A 343 -1.34 -7.06 -3.16
N THR A 344 -0.17 -6.63 -2.76
CA THR A 344 0.52 -5.46 -3.30
C THR A 344 1.81 -5.91 -3.97
N GLN A 345 1.98 -5.51 -5.23
CA GLN A 345 3.21 -5.79 -5.96
C GLN A 345 4.33 -4.85 -5.49
N ASN A 346 5.46 -5.43 -5.09
CA ASN A 346 6.61 -4.66 -4.58
C ASN A 346 6.22 -3.68 -3.45
N PRO A 347 5.68 -4.20 -2.32
CA PRO A 347 5.12 -3.39 -1.25
C PRO A 347 6.18 -2.49 -0.61
N VAL A 348 5.77 -1.26 -0.26
CA VAL A 348 6.59 -0.28 0.42
C VAL A 348 5.83 0.34 1.60
N PHE A 349 6.52 0.57 2.73
CA PHE A 349 5.99 1.34 3.86
C PHE A 349 6.39 2.80 3.68
N SER A 350 5.47 3.60 3.18
CA SER A 350 5.75 4.96 2.74
C SER A 350 5.70 5.99 3.87
N ARG A 351 6.14 7.20 3.55
CA ARG A 351 5.97 8.37 4.44
C ARG A 351 4.52 8.61 4.83
N LEU A 352 3.54 8.16 4.02
CA LEU A 352 2.11 8.34 4.30
C LEU A 352 1.68 7.53 5.51
N THR A 353 2.03 6.24 5.57
CA THR A 353 1.75 5.36 6.71
C THR A 353 2.47 5.83 7.97
N LEU A 354 3.74 6.26 7.84
CA LEU A 354 4.46 6.82 8.98
C LEU A 354 3.81 8.12 9.50
N ALA A 355 3.29 8.97 8.61
CA ALA A 355 2.58 10.20 8.96
C ALA A 355 1.27 9.90 9.70
N LEU A 356 0.53 8.88 9.28
CA LEU A 356 -0.67 8.43 9.98
C LEU A 356 -0.34 8.00 11.41
N MET A 357 0.68 7.13 11.57
CA MET A 357 1.09 6.65 12.89
C MET A 357 1.52 7.80 13.81
N GLU A 358 2.19 8.81 13.28
CA GLU A 358 2.54 10.00 14.07
C GLU A 358 1.31 10.87 14.40
N ASP A 359 0.32 10.93 13.50
CA ASP A 359 -0.93 11.68 13.70
C ASP A 359 -1.92 10.97 14.65
N THR A 360 -1.65 9.72 15.07
CA THR A 360 -2.36 9.09 16.19
C THR A 360 -2.15 9.85 17.51
N GLY A 361 -1.03 10.61 17.62
CA GLY A 361 -0.56 11.26 18.85
C GLY A 361 0.20 10.32 19.81
N TRP A 362 0.39 9.06 19.44
CA TRP A 362 1.02 8.01 20.27
C TRP A 362 2.49 7.81 19.94
N TYR A 363 2.88 8.02 18.68
CA TYR A 363 4.20 7.71 18.15
C TYR A 363 4.89 8.97 17.61
N LYS A 364 6.21 8.92 17.57
CA LYS A 364 7.05 9.78 16.75
C LYS A 364 7.74 8.90 15.71
N ALA A 365 7.55 9.20 14.43
CA ALA A 365 8.08 8.40 13.34
C ALA A 365 9.51 8.84 12.96
N ASN A 366 10.35 7.85 12.67
CA ASN A 366 11.64 8.03 12.02
C ASN A 366 11.45 7.93 10.50
N TYR A 367 11.33 9.06 9.82
CA TYR A 367 11.06 9.11 8.39
C TYR A 367 12.22 8.62 7.50
N SER A 368 13.41 8.36 8.06
CA SER A 368 14.49 7.70 7.30
C SER A 368 14.20 6.21 7.04
N MET A 369 13.25 5.63 7.77
CA MET A 369 12.76 4.27 7.57
C MET A 369 11.65 4.18 6.50
N ALA A 370 11.19 5.32 5.97
CA ALA A 370 10.18 5.33 4.93
C ALA A 370 10.78 4.94 3.58
N GLU A 371 10.08 4.06 2.89
CA GLU A 371 10.41 3.64 1.54
C GLU A 371 9.73 4.56 0.50
N THR A 372 10.28 4.62 -0.70
CA THR A 372 9.75 5.45 -1.78
C THR A 372 8.49 4.84 -2.36
N LEU A 373 7.39 5.59 -2.31
CA LEU A 373 6.16 5.27 -3.01
C LEU A 373 6.18 6.00 -4.36
N ASP A 374 6.34 5.25 -5.44
CA ASP A 374 6.38 5.82 -6.80
C ASP A 374 4.99 5.98 -7.42
N TRP A 375 4.05 5.11 -7.07
CA TRP A 375 2.69 5.13 -7.59
C TRP A 375 1.97 6.44 -7.27
N GLY A 376 1.51 7.14 -8.29
CA GLY A 376 0.82 8.42 -8.14
C GLY A 376 1.72 9.63 -7.88
N ARG A 377 3.03 9.45 -7.69
CA ARG A 377 3.96 10.53 -7.34
C ARG A 377 3.97 11.63 -8.42
N ASN A 378 3.69 12.87 -7.99
CA ASN A 378 3.66 14.06 -8.84
C ASN A 378 2.63 14.05 -9.98
N LEU A 379 1.62 13.16 -9.94
CA LEU A 379 0.63 13.05 -11.01
C LEU A 379 -0.50 14.10 -10.91
N GLY A 380 -0.53 14.91 -9.88
CA GLY A 380 -1.43 16.05 -9.75
C GLY A 380 -2.85 15.71 -9.28
N CYS A 381 -3.68 16.76 -9.24
CA CYS A 381 -5.04 16.67 -8.71
C CYS A 381 -5.99 15.83 -9.56
N VAL A 382 -5.78 15.76 -10.87
CA VAL A 382 -6.62 14.93 -11.76
C VAL A 382 -6.48 13.45 -11.38
N PHE A 383 -5.24 12.99 -11.15
CA PHE A 383 -5.00 11.61 -10.69
C PHE A 383 -5.63 11.36 -9.31
N ALA A 384 -5.44 12.29 -8.37
CA ALA A 384 -5.83 12.10 -6.98
C ALA A 384 -7.34 12.25 -6.71
N LYS A 385 -8.07 13.04 -7.54
CA LYS A 385 -9.46 13.41 -7.27
C LYS A 385 -10.47 12.91 -8.29
N GLU A 386 -10.03 12.55 -9.49
CA GLU A 386 -10.91 12.16 -10.59
C GLU A 386 -10.85 10.64 -10.83
N SER A 387 -11.77 10.12 -11.64
CA SER A 387 -11.76 8.72 -12.03
C SER A 387 -10.56 8.37 -12.90
N CYS A 388 -10.15 7.11 -12.94
CA CYS A 388 -9.10 6.69 -13.87
C CYS A 388 -9.48 6.85 -15.34
N ARG A 389 -10.80 6.91 -15.67
CA ARG A 389 -11.26 7.29 -17.00
C ARG A 389 -10.83 8.72 -17.35
N THR A 390 -11.07 9.69 -16.47
CA THR A 390 -10.64 11.09 -16.68
C THR A 390 -9.14 11.16 -16.92
N TRP A 391 -8.36 10.47 -16.07
CA TRP A 391 -6.90 10.40 -16.22
C TRP A 391 -6.47 9.83 -17.56
N MET A 392 -6.95 8.63 -17.91
CA MET A 392 -6.58 7.96 -19.16
C MET A 392 -6.97 8.81 -20.38
N GLN A 393 -8.18 9.38 -20.41
CA GLN A 393 -8.65 10.19 -21.55
C GLN A 393 -7.85 11.48 -21.71
N SER A 394 -7.54 12.18 -20.62
CA SER A 394 -6.74 13.41 -20.67
C SER A 394 -5.35 13.17 -21.21
N HIS A 395 -4.72 12.01 -20.90
CA HIS A 395 -3.40 11.67 -21.37
C HIS A 395 -3.41 11.22 -22.83
N VAL A 396 -4.35 10.36 -23.21
CA VAL A 396 -4.51 9.90 -24.61
C VAL A 396 -4.80 11.08 -25.56
N ALA A 397 -5.65 12.03 -25.15
CA ALA A 397 -5.95 13.21 -25.93
C ALA A 397 -4.73 14.11 -26.21
N HIS A 398 -3.71 14.04 -25.36
CA HIS A 398 -2.45 14.79 -25.50
C HIS A 398 -1.27 13.93 -25.95
N ASN A 399 -1.53 12.72 -26.48
CA ASN A 399 -0.50 11.74 -26.87
C ASN A 399 0.52 11.41 -25.76
N LYS A 400 0.07 11.45 -24.49
CA LYS A 400 0.87 11.10 -23.32
C LYS A 400 0.58 9.67 -22.87
N SER A 401 1.53 9.06 -22.14
CA SER A 401 1.31 7.77 -21.51
C SER A 401 0.18 7.86 -20.48
N SER A 402 -0.73 6.88 -20.49
CA SER A 402 -1.78 6.74 -19.46
C SER A 402 -1.28 6.10 -18.17
N GLU A 403 0.01 5.73 -18.08
CA GLU A 403 0.57 5.16 -16.85
C GLU A 403 0.26 6.03 -15.63
N PRO A 404 -0.01 5.38 -14.49
CA PRO A 404 0.13 3.96 -14.18
C PRO A 404 -1.03 3.07 -14.68
N PHE A 405 -2.14 3.65 -15.15
CA PHE A 405 -3.27 2.89 -15.70
C PHE A 405 -3.00 2.42 -17.13
N CYS A 406 -3.75 1.42 -17.56
CA CYS A 406 -3.67 0.86 -18.90
C CYS A 406 -5.08 0.54 -19.44
N TYR A 407 -5.18 0.27 -20.75
CA TYR A 407 -6.46 -0.01 -21.41
C TYR A 407 -6.34 -1.08 -22.50
N THR A 408 -5.26 -1.87 -22.48
CA THR A 408 -5.03 -2.92 -23.48
C THR A 408 -5.49 -4.28 -22.96
N LEU A 409 -6.23 -5.01 -23.79
CA LEU A 409 -6.57 -6.38 -23.51
C LEU A 409 -5.35 -7.29 -23.70
N LYS A 410 -5.32 -8.37 -22.90
CA LYS A 410 -4.32 -9.40 -23.01
C LYS A 410 -4.49 -10.16 -24.32
N GLN A 411 -3.49 -10.18 -25.17
CA GLN A 411 -3.49 -10.82 -26.49
C GLN A 411 -2.30 -11.75 -26.63
N ALA A 412 -2.43 -12.77 -27.49
CA ALA A 412 -1.34 -13.62 -27.92
C ALA A 412 -0.85 -13.14 -29.31
N PRO A 413 0.44 -12.91 -29.53
CA PRO A 413 1.55 -12.98 -28.56
C PRO A 413 1.52 -11.87 -27.51
N LEU A 414 2.02 -12.16 -26.32
CA LEU A 414 1.98 -11.23 -25.17
C LEU A 414 2.83 -9.98 -25.44
N ARG A 415 2.25 -8.83 -25.13
CA ARG A 415 2.94 -7.54 -25.11
C ARG A 415 3.18 -7.13 -23.68
N MET A 416 4.38 -7.39 -23.18
CA MET A 416 4.77 -7.11 -21.82
C MET A 416 5.23 -5.66 -21.67
N ARG A 417 5.01 -5.09 -20.49
CA ARG A 417 5.46 -3.77 -20.08
C ARG A 417 6.14 -3.89 -18.71
N CYS A 418 6.72 -2.82 -18.23
CA CYS A 418 7.18 -2.76 -16.86
C CYS A 418 6.08 -2.30 -15.92
N THR A 419 6.09 -2.76 -14.66
CA THR A 419 5.31 -2.12 -13.60
C THR A 419 5.69 -0.63 -13.48
N HIS A 420 4.83 0.17 -12.88
CA HIS A 420 5.12 1.60 -12.65
C HIS A 420 6.45 1.81 -11.89
N SER A 421 6.70 1.00 -10.87
CA SER A 421 7.95 0.99 -10.08
C SER A 421 9.19 0.49 -10.85
N LYS A 422 9.02 -0.04 -12.07
CA LYS A 422 10.09 -0.68 -12.88
C LYS A 422 10.78 -1.87 -12.17
N LEU A 423 10.12 -2.47 -11.18
CA LEU A 423 10.66 -3.60 -10.43
C LEU A 423 10.27 -4.97 -11.00
N SER A 424 9.26 -5.01 -11.88
CA SER A 424 8.76 -6.26 -12.45
C SER A 424 8.31 -6.10 -13.89
N ILE A 425 8.38 -7.19 -14.67
CA ILE A 425 7.67 -7.31 -15.94
C ILE A 425 6.18 -7.46 -15.65
N ALA A 426 5.33 -6.83 -16.45
CA ALA A 426 3.90 -6.72 -16.20
C ALA A 426 3.06 -6.88 -17.46
N LEU A 427 1.78 -7.18 -17.25
CA LEU A 427 0.72 -7.13 -18.25
C LEU A 427 -0.39 -6.21 -17.77
N CYS A 428 -1.08 -5.57 -18.70
CA CYS A 428 -2.31 -4.85 -18.36
C CYS A 428 -3.34 -5.84 -17.79
N ASN A 429 -3.86 -5.57 -16.61
CA ASN A 429 -4.79 -6.45 -15.92
C ASN A 429 -6.26 -6.24 -16.30
N LEU A 430 -6.53 -5.50 -17.39
CA LEU A 430 -7.87 -5.32 -17.94
C LEU A 430 -8.48 -6.68 -18.32
N ARG A 431 -9.70 -6.94 -17.84
CA ARG A 431 -10.45 -8.18 -18.13
C ARG A 431 -11.94 -7.94 -18.27
N LYS A 432 -12.65 -8.92 -18.83
CA LYS A 432 -14.12 -9.01 -18.83
C LYS A 432 -14.60 -9.71 -17.57
N TYR A 433 -15.61 -9.17 -16.92
CA TYR A 433 -16.34 -9.77 -15.80
C TYR A 433 -17.59 -10.51 -16.30
N PRO A 434 -18.09 -11.50 -15.57
CA PRO A 434 -19.30 -12.24 -15.94
C PRO A 434 -20.57 -11.38 -15.92
N GLN A 435 -20.59 -10.34 -15.08
CA GLN A 435 -21.69 -9.42 -14.90
C GLN A 435 -21.21 -7.97 -15.13
N PRO A 436 -22.10 -7.04 -15.48
CA PRO A 436 -21.79 -5.62 -15.51
C PRO A 436 -21.22 -5.13 -14.19
N LEU A 437 -20.21 -4.27 -14.24
CA LEU A 437 -19.68 -3.60 -13.07
C LEU A 437 -20.68 -2.59 -12.49
N PRO A 438 -20.58 -2.22 -11.22
CA PRO A 438 -21.34 -1.10 -10.67
C PRO A 438 -21.15 0.16 -11.52
N PRO A 439 -22.18 0.99 -11.70
CA PRO A 439 -22.14 2.13 -12.62
C PRO A 439 -20.96 3.09 -12.42
N GLU A 440 -20.53 3.28 -11.19
CA GLU A 440 -19.40 4.13 -10.80
C GLU A 440 -18.03 3.61 -11.24
N TYR A 441 -17.95 2.32 -11.64
CA TYR A 441 -16.71 1.65 -12.08
C TYR A 441 -16.73 1.26 -13.57
N GLN A 442 -17.72 1.70 -14.34
CA GLN A 442 -17.81 1.46 -15.76
C GLN A 442 -17.05 2.54 -16.55
N TYR A 443 -15.79 2.31 -16.86
CA TYR A 443 -14.90 3.33 -17.43
C TYR A 443 -14.77 3.31 -18.95
N PHE A 444 -15.14 2.22 -19.63
CA PHE A 444 -14.85 2.01 -21.04
C PHE A 444 -16.08 2.23 -21.94
N SER A 445 -16.03 3.21 -22.86
CA SER A 445 -17.01 3.35 -23.95
C SER A 445 -16.65 2.52 -25.16
N HIS A 446 -15.35 2.33 -25.38
CA HIS A 446 -14.77 1.52 -26.45
C HIS A 446 -13.54 0.80 -25.92
N LEU A 447 -13.30 -0.41 -26.41
CA LEU A 447 -12.04 -1.12 -26.18
C LEU A 447 -11.11 -0.92 -27.38
N PRO A 448 -9.77 -0.93 -27.18
CA PRO A 448 -8.84 -0.91 -28.30
C PRO A 448 -9.14 -2.08 -29.24
N LYS A 449 -9.22 -1.82 -30.54
CA LYS A 449 -9.52 -2.84 -31.53
C LYS A 449 -8.48 -3.97 -31.45
N GLU A 450 -8.94 -5.20 -31.31
CA GLU A 450 -8.15 -6.35 -31.74
C GLU A 450 -7.81 -6.20 -33.22
N SER A 451 -6.54 -6.34 -33.56
CA SER A 451 -6.05 -6.31 -34.95
C SER A 451 -6.44 -7.56 -35.77
N SER A 452 -7.48 -8.27 -35.39
CA SER A 452 -7.98 -9.42 -36.17
C SER A 452 -8.95 -8.93 -37.24
N ARG A 453 -8.61 -9.21 -38.48
CA ARG A 453 -9.29 -8.88 -39.74
C ARG A 453 -10.72 -9.43 -39.91
N LYS A 454 -11.41 -9.87 -38.88
CA LYS A 454 -12.75 -10.44 -39.00
C LYS A 454 -13.77 -9.70 -38.14
N THR A 455 -14.78 -9.18 -38.85
CA THR A 455 -16.08 -8.65 -38.46
C THR A 455 -16.14 -7.20 -37.96
N ARG A 456 -16.73 -6.38 -38.83
CA ARG A 456 -17.19 -4.99 -38.55
C ARG A 456 -18.32 -4.89 -37.50
N GLU A 457 -18.83 -6.03 -36.99
CA GLU A 457 -20.03 -6.07 -36.13
C GLU A 457 -19.76 -6.11 -34.61
N ALA A 458 -18.49 -6.25 -34.17
CA ALA A 458 -18.17 -6.30 -32.73
C ALA A 458 -18.01 -4.92 -32.07
N VAL A 459 -18.55 -3.84 -32.64
CA VAL A 459 -18.28 -2.46 -32.23
C VAL A 459 -19.12 -2.01 -31.01
N PHE A 460 -20.16 -2.74 -30.64
CA PHE A 460 -21.04 -2.40 -29.51
C PHE A 460 -21.08 -3.48 -28.42
N ALA A 461 -20.04 -4.32 -28.33
CA ALA A 461 -19.95 -5.28 -27.25
C ALA A 461 -19.95 -4.54 -25.89
N ASP A 462 -20.77 -5.02 -25.05
CA ASP A 462 -21.05 -4.75 -23.66
C ASP A 462 -19.80 -4.36 -22.85
N THR A 463 -19.41 -3.07 -22.94
CA THR A 463 -18.18 -2.57 -22.30
C THR A 463 -18.35 -2.28 -20.80
N ASP A 464 -19.57 -2.42 -20.27
CA ASP A 464 -19.91 -2.26 -18.86
C ASP A 464 -19.34 -3.35 -17.96
N SER A 465 -19.00 -4.49 -18.56
CA SER A 465 -18.41 -5.65 -17.88
C SER A 465 -16.87 -5.63 -17.90
N TYR A 466 -16.24 -4.58 -18.43
CA TYR A 466 -14.77 -4.51 -18.50
C TYR A 466 -14.17 -3.61 -17.43
N GLY A 467 -13.18 -4.13 -16.71
CA GLY A 467 -12.42 -3.40 -15.69
C GLY A 467 -11.11 -4.08 -15.33
N GLY A 468 -10.32 -3.44 -14.50
CA GLY A 468 -9.10 -4.02 -13.94
C GLY A 468 -9.40 -5.24 -13.10
N ALA A 469 -8.46 -6.19 -13.05
CA ALA A 469 -8.64 -7.46 -12.34
C ALA A 469 -8.63 -7.32 -10.79
N VAL A 470 -8.32 -6.14 -10.27
CA VAL A 470 -8.29 -5.84 -8.83
C VAL A 470 -9.46 -4.93 -8.49
N PRO A 471 -10.54 -5.44 -7.86
CA PRO A 471 -11.70 -4.62 -7.48
C PRO A 471 -11.34 -3.44 -6.59
N LEU A 472 -10.51 -3.65 -5.57
CA LEU A 472 -10.09 -2.62 -4.62
C LEU A 472 -9.31 -1.44 -5.27
N ALA A 473 -8.84 -1.58 -6.52
CA ALA A 473 -8.32 -0.44 -7.28
C ALA A 473 -9.44 0.28 -8.06
N ASP A 474 -10.65 0.33 -7.52
CA ASP A 474 -11.84 0.88 -8.19
C ASP A 474 -12.05 0.27 -9.59
N TYR A 475 -11.66 -0.98 -9.79
CA TYR A 475 -11.67 -1.64 -11.11
C TYR A 475 -10.86 -0.89 -12.19
N CYS A 476 -9.99 0.04 -11.81
CA CYS A 476 -9.08 0.72 -12.73
C CYS A 476 -7.97 -0.24 -13.17
N PRO A 477 -7.80 -0.49 -14.47
CA PRO A 477 -6.78 -1.41 -14.92
C PRO A 477 -5.39 -0.78 -14.90
N PHE A 478 -4.40 -1.57 -14.50
CA PHE A 478 -3.00 -1.15 -14.42
C PHE A 478 -2.04 -2.27 -14.82
N TYR A 479 -0.76 -1.94 -15.02
CA TYR A 479 0.27 -2.92 -15.33
C TYR A 479 0.64 -3.71 -14.09
N GLN A 480 0.22 -4.99 -14.06
CA GLN A 480 0.37 -5.89 -12.92
C GLN A 480 1.37 -7.00 -13.24
N LYS A 481 2.27 -7.30 -12.29
CA LYS A 481 3.17 -8.45 -12.40
C LYS A 481 2.37 -9.75 -12.48
N PHE A 482 2.97 -10.78 -13.04
CA PHE A 482 2.32 -12.07 -13.24
C PHE A 482 3.31 -13.22 -13.03
N THR A 483 2.78 -14.44 -12.99
CA THR A 483 3.58 -15.65 -12.88
C THR A 483 3.66 -16.32 -14.24
N LEU A 484 4.87 -16.63 -14.68
CA LEU A 484 5.14 -17.46 -15.83
C LEU A 484 5.15 -18.92 -15.40
N THR A 485 4.53 -19.79 -16.20
CA THR A 485 4.63 -21.24 -16.02
C THR A 485 5.40 -21.81 -17.20
N GLY A 486 6.54 -22.43 -16.91
CA GLY A 486 7.36 -23.12 -17.90
C GLY A 486 6.64 -24.35 -18.47
N MET A 487 7.14 -24.89 -19.58
CA MET A 487 6.62 -26.13 -20.17
C MET A 487 6.80 -27.35 -19.25
N ASP A 488 7.79 -27.28 -18.36
CA ASP A 488 8.09 -28.25 -17.31
C ASP A 488 7.25 -28.08 -16.04
N GLY A 489 6.27 -27.16 -16.06
CA GLY A 489 5.44 -26.83 -14.91
C GLY A 489 6.09 -25.91 -13.88
N THR A 490 7.37 -25.53 -14.04
CA THR A 490 8.03 -24.59 -13.14
C THR A 490 7.35 -23.23 -13.17
N LYS A 491 7.12 -22.65 -12.01
CA LYS A 491 6.55 -21.32 -11.86
C LYS A 491 7.65 -20.33 -11.46
N ARG A 492 7.69 -19.20 -12.12
CA ARG A 492 8.55 -18.06 -11.77
C ARG A 492 7.77 -16.76 -11.83
N GLU A 493 7.97 -15.91 -10.86
CA GLU A 493 7.42 -14.55 -10.89
C GLU A 493 8.23 -13.64 -11.81
N THR A 494 7.66 -12.51 -12.17
CA THR A 494 8.29 -11.53 -13.06
C THR A 494 9.01 -10.40 -12.31
N THR A 495 9.28 -10.57 -11.02
CA THR A 495 10.01 -9.60 -10.20
C THR A 495 11.51 -9.64 -10.53
N CYS A 496 12.05 -8.54 -11.04
CA CYS A 496 13.44 -8.44 -11.53
C CYS A 496 14.49 -8.54 -10.42
N THR A 497 14.14 -8.11 -9.20
CA THR A 497 15.08 -8.05 -8.07
C THR A 497 15.38 -9.40 -7.43
N VAL A 498 14.64 -10.44 -7.79
CA VAL A 498 14.78 -11.82 -7.26
C VAL A 498 15.51 -12.66 -8.28
N SER A 499 16.71 -13.14 -7.95
CA SER A 499 17.61 -13.90 -8.86
C SER A 499 16.98 -15.19 -9.37
N GLU A 500 16.21 -15.86 -8.52
CA GLU A 500 15.54 -17.15 -8.79
C GLU A 500 14.40 -17.03 -9.83
N ASN A 501 13.95 -15.81 -10.13
CA ASN A 501 12.97 -15.53 -11.17
C ASN A 501 13.59 -15.49 -12.58
N GLY A 502 14.91 -15.57 -12.69
CA GLY A 502 15.62 -15.56 -13.98
C GLY A 502 15.18 -16.72 -14.89
N PRO A 503 15.13 -16.50 -16.22
CA PRO A 503 14.87 -17.57 -17.15
C PRO A 503 16.02 -18.58 -17.14
N PRO A 504 15.76 -19.87 -17.45
CA PRO A 504 16.81 -20.86 -17.56
C PRO A 504 17.78 -20.47 -18.67
N ALA A 505 19.07 -20.75 -18.47
CA ALA A 505 20.15 -20.31 -19.37
C ALA A 505 19.96 -20.73 -20.85
N HIS A 506 19.28 -21.87 -21.10
CA HIS A 506 19.01 -22.34 -22.46
C HIS A 506 17.87 -21.59 -23.18
N GLY A 507 17.02 -20.86 -22.44
CA GLY A 507 15.88 -20.10 -22.98
C GLY A 507 16.03 -18.58 -22.91
N ASN A 508 17.14 -18.07 -22.39
CA ASN A 508 17.36 -16.63 -22.16
C ASN A 508 17.80 -15.87 -23.41
N TYR A 509 17.00 -15.93 -24.48
CA TYR A 509 17.31 -15.26 -25.74
C TYR A 509 17.28 -13.73 -25.69
N ALA A 510 16.67 -13.14 -24.65
CA ALA A 510 16.69 -11.69 -24.40
C ALA A 510 17.88 -11.26 -23.54
N LEU A 511 18.79 -12.17 -23.16
CA LEU A 511 19.95 -11.92 -22.30
C LEU A 511 19.57 -11.23 -20.98
N GLU A 512 18.44 -11.57 -20.43
CA GLU A 512 17.95 -11.01 -19.17
C GLU A 512 18.86 -11.40 -17.99
N SER A 513 18.92 -10.54 -16.99
CA SER A 513 19.58 -10.81 -15.73
C SER A 513 18.72 -10.34 -14.57
N TYR A 514 18.51 -11.21 -13.58
CA TYR A 514 17.73 -10.98 -12.38
C TYR A 514 18.65 -10.87 -11.16
N GLY A 515 18.22 -10.14 -10.13
CA GLY A 515 18.95 -9.95 -8.89
C GLY A 515 18.76 -8.54 -8.32
N ALA A 516 19.28 -8.29 -7.12
CA ALA A 516 19.05 -7.06 -6.35
C ALA A 516 19.31 -5.74 -7.12
N THR A 517 20.23 -5.76 -8.09
CA THR A 517 20.58 -4.60 -8.92
C THR A 517 19.88 -4.58 -10.28
N SER A 518 18.90 -5.47 -10.50
CA SER A 518 18.17 -5.53 -11.76
C SER A 518 16.86 -4.74 -11.69
N ARG A 519 16.46 -4.16 -12.84
CA ARG A 519 15.18 -3.47 -13.05
C ARG A 519 14.58 -3.90 -14.39
N CYS A 520 13.30 -3.62 -14.54
CA CYS A 520 12.58 -3.81 -15.78
C CYS A 520 12.85 -2.68 -16.77
N PHE A 521 13.24 -3.03 -17.98
CA PHE A 521 13.43 -2.11 -19.10
C PHE A 521 12.47 -2.47 -20.23
N GLU A 522 11.90 -1.46 -20.87
CA GLU A 522 11.08 -1.64 -22.07
C GLU A 522 11.95 -2.06 -23.25
N GLN A 523 11.43 -2.94 -24.11
CA GLN A 523 12.09 -3.38 -25.34
C GLN A 523 11.54 -2.62 -26.54
N GLY A 524 12.41 -2.17 -27.42
CA GLY A 524 12.03 -1.40 -28.60
C GLY A 524 11.54 -2.26 -29.77
N ARG A 525 11.90 -3.54 -29.79
CA ARG A 525 11.49 -4.52 -30.83
C ARG A 525 11.60 -5.96 -30.29
N PRO A 526 10.95 -6.94 -30.97
CA PRO A 526 11.13 -8.36 -30.66
C PRO A 526 12.58 -8.78 -30.78
N TRP A 527 13.05 -9.59 -29.83
CA TRP A 527 14.38 -10.17 -29.89
C TRP A 527 14.45 -11.27 -30.94
N GLN A 528 15.57 -11.37 -31.63
CA GLN A 528 15.84 -12.37 -32.65
C GLN A 528 17.10 -13.18 -32.29
N ALA A 529 17.07 -14.46 -32.57
CA ALA A 529 18.21 -15.35 -32.45
C ALA A 529 18.47 -15.99 -33.81
N LYS A 530 19.72 -15.89 -34.30
CA LYS A 530 20.17 -16.41 -35.62
C LYS A 530 21.29 -17.41 -35.44
N ARG A 531 21.19 -18.55 -36.14
CA ARG A 531 22.23 -19.56 -36.23
C ARG A 531 22.31 -20.10 -37.66
N GLY A 532 23.33 -19.73 -38.44
CA GLY A 532 23.35 -19.98 -39.87
C GLY A 532 22.12 -19.35 -40.55
N LEU A 533 21.39 -20.16 -41.29
CA LEU A 533 20.18 -19.74 -41.99
C LEU A 533 18.92 -19.73 -41.08
N LEU A 534 19.03 -20.28 -39.90
CA LEU A 534 17.90 -20.34 -38.96
C LEU A 534 17.73 -19.02 -38.23
N THR A 535 16.49 -18.49 -38.23
CA THR A 535 16.11 -17.30 -37.45
C THR A 535 14.91 -17.65 -36.57
N ARG A 536 15.02 -17.31 -35.30
CA ARG A 536 13.90 -17.37 -34.32
C ARG A 536 13.59 -15.96 -33.86
N THR A 537 12.32 -15.58 -33.90
CA THR A 537 11.86 -14.30 -33.34
C THR A 537 11.08 -14.61 -32.06
N MET A 538 11.37 -13.91 -30.98
CA MET A 538 10.60 -14.01 -29.75
C MET A 538 9.24 -13.35 -29.96
N LEU A 539 8.19 -14.13 -29.90
CA LEU A 539 6.81 -13.64 -30.10
C LEU A 539 6.32 -12.82 -28.93
N ASP A 540 6.51 -13.34 -27.71
CA ASP A 540 6.21 -12.61 -26.48
C ASP A 540 7.37 -11.68 -26.15
N TRP A 541 7.10 -10.37 -26.10
CA TRP A 541 8.13 -9.36 -25.91
C TRP A 541 7.53 -8.05 -25.37
N GLY A 542 8.38 -7.05 -25.17
CA GLY A 542 8.00 -5.69 -24.80
C GLY A 542 8.73 -5.17 -23.58
N SER A 543 9.19 -6.04 -22.69
CA SER A 543 10.06 -5.67 -21.58
C SER A 543 10.89 -6.86 -21.11
N GLY A 544 11.93 -6.59 -20.32
CA GLY A 544 12.83 -7.59 -19.75
C GLY A 544 13.60 -7.04 -18.56
N CYS A 545 14.17 -7.92 -17.74
CA CYS A 545 14.93 -7.56 -16.55
C CYS A 545 16.43 -7.48 -16.86
N TYR A 546 17.09 -6.38 -16.48
CA TYR A 546 18.52 -6.18 -16.72
C TYR A 546 19.20 -5.51 -15.52
N ARG A 547 20.45 -5.87 -15.27
CA ARG A 547 21.29 -5.18 -14.28
C ARG A 547 21.60 -3.78 -14.75
N TYR A 548 21.62 -2.84 -13.79
CA TYR A 548 21.95 -1.46 -14.07
C TYR A 548 22.74 -0.83 -12.93
N ARG A 549 23.34 0.30 -13.23
CA ARG A 549 24.01 1.17 -12.27
C ARG A 549 23.90 2.62 -12.72
N CYS A 550 23.88 3.50 -11.73
CA CYS A 550 23.81 4.94 -11.91
C CYS A 550 25.23 5.54 -11.81
N LYS A 551 25.81 5.90 -12.95
CA LYS A 551 27.10 6.58 -13.04
C LYS A 551 27.10 7.41 -14.33
N ASP A 552 26.96 8.73 -14.20
CA ASP A 552 26.80 9.64 -15.34
C ASP A 552 25.66 9.19 -16.27
N GLY A 553 24.45 9.02 -15.70
CA GLY A 553 23.31 8.41 -16.35
C GLY A 553 23.13 6.93 -16.02
N ILE A 554 22.27 6.25 -16.76
CA ILE A 554 21.99 4.83 -16.57
C ILE A 554 22.95 4.00 -17.42
N LYS A 555 23.67 3.08 -16.80
CA LYS A 555 24.49 2.05 -17.44
C LYS A 555 23.80 0.71 -17.28
N ILE A 556 23.58 -0.01 -18.38
CA ILE A 556 22.89 -1.30 -18.42
C ILE A 556 23.92 -2.38 -18.76
N ASP A 557 24.06 -3.37 -17.88
CA ASP A 557 25.01 -4.48 -18.08
C ASP A 557 24.25 -5.68 -18.68
N ILE A 558 24.62 -6.09 -19.91
CA ILE A 558 24.00 -7.19 -20.65
C ILE A 558 25.08 -8.13 -21.16
N GLY A 559 25.11 -9.36 -20.66
CA GLY A 559 26.22 -10.27 -20.89
C GLY A 559 27.53 -9.65 -20.42
N ASN A 560 28.52 -9.55 -21.30
CA ASN A 560 29.84 -8.95 -21.03
C ASN A 560 29.95 -7.49 -21.52
N GLN A 561 28.84 -6.85 -21.88
CA GLN A 561 28.84 -5.49 -22.45
C GLN A 561 28.04 -4.54 -21.54
N THR A 562 28.51 -3.28 -21.47
CA THR A 562 27.81 -2.19 -20.79
C THR A 562 27.29 -1.20 -21.81
N TYR A 563 26.02 -0.91 -21.79
CA TYR A 563 25.33 0.05 -22.64
C TYR A 563 24.99 1.30 -21.85
N SER A 564 25.13 2.48 -22.47
CA SER A 564 24.87 3.78 -21.82
C SER A 564 23.58 4.41 -22.34
N CYS A 565 22.75 4.86 -21.42
CA CYS A 565 21.62 5.73 -21.70
C CYS A 565 22.00 7.19 -21.48
N TYR A 566 21.72 8.04 -22.47
CA TYR A 566 22.01 9.47 -22.44
C TYR A 566 20.76 10.35 -22.44
N LYS A 567 19.60 9.80 -22.86
CA LYS A 567 18.29 10.47 -22.79
C LYS A 567 17.16 9.47 -22.68
N ALA A 568 16.06 9.88 -22.07
CA ALA A 568 14.84 9.08 -22.01
C ALA A 568 14.29 8.80 -23.42
N GLY A 569 13.78 7.59 -23.66
CA GLY A 569 13.29 7.17 -24.98
C GLY A 569 14.36 6.77 -25.98
N GLN A 570 15.67 6.95 -25.69
CA GLN A 570 16.75 6.46 -26.55
C GLN A 570 16.64 4.95 -26.73
N ARG A 571 16.71 4.49 -27.98
CA ARG A 571 16.82 3.06 -28.32
C ARG A 571 18.28 2.62 -28.37
N ILE A 572 18.58 1.58 -27.61
CA ILE A 572 19.89 0.94 -27.56
C ILE A 572 19.78 -0.39 -28.29
N GLU A 573 20.59 -0.57 -29.35
CA GLU A 573 20.70 -1.83 -30.04
C GLU A 573 21.63 -2.77 -29.28
N VAL A 574 21.11 -3.94 -28.90
CA VAL A 574 21.83 -4.96 -28.15
C VAL A 574 22.16 -6.14 -29.07
N ARG A 575 23.39 -6.62 -28.98
CA ARG A 575 23.85 -7.83 -29.66
C ARG A 575 24.60 -8.72 -28.68
N GLY A 576 24.48 -10.01 -28.84
CA GLY A 576 25.18 -10.97 -28.01
C GLY A 576 25.17 -12.37 -28.58
N VAL A 577 25.75 -13.31 -27.87
CA VAL A 577 25.79 -14.73 -28.24
C VAL A 577 25.24 -15.57 -27.10
N LEU A 578 24.32 -16.47 -27.40
CA LEU A 578 23.78 -17.46 -26.48
C LEU A 578 23.92 -18.86 -27.12
N ARG A 579 24.82 -19.69 -26.61
CA ARG A 579 25.02 -21.08 -27.09
C ARG A 579 25.03 -21.20 -28.61
N ASN A 580 25.92 -20.51 -29.29
CA ASN A 580 26.07 -20.47 -30.76
C ASN A 580 24.89 -19.82 -31.53
N TRP A 581 24.01 -19.11 -30.85
CA TRP A 581 23.00 -18.24 -31.43
C TRP A 581 23.44 -16.79 -31.32
N ASN A 582 23.53 -16.08 -32.43
CA ASN A 582 23.67 -14.63 -32.41
C ASN A 582 22.34 -13.99 -32.08
N VAL A 583 22.23 -13.38 -30.92
CA VAL A 583 21.00 -12.74 -30.45
C VAL A 583 21.08 -11.24 -30.63
N SER A 584 19.96 -10.63 -31.01
CA SER A 584 19.86 -9.18 -31.19
C SER A 584 18.46 -8.68 -30.79
N GLY A 585 18.43 -7.52 -30.18
CA GLY A 585 17.21 -6.83 -29.77
C GLY A 585 17.48 -5.37 -29.51
N SER A 586 16.52 -4.66 -28.93
CA SER A 586 16.77 -3.29 -28.50
C SER A 586 16.07 -3.01 -27.18
N LEU A 587 16.66 -2.11 -26.38
CA LEU A 587 16.08 -1.58 -25.15
C LEU A 587 15.76 -0.10 -25.30
N VAL A 588 14.80 0.36 -24.55
CA VAL A 588 14.43 1.79 -24.47
C VAL A 588 14.92 2.33 -23.14
N CYS A 589 15.68 3.42 -23.18
CA CYS A 589 16.18 4.08 -21.99
C CYS A 589 15.03 4.71 -21.20
N PRO A 590 14.87 4.38 -19.91
CA PRO A 590 13.85 4.98 -19.07
C PRO A 590 14.25 6.40 -18.65
N PRO A 591 13.34 7.19 -18.04
CA PRO A 591 13.72 8.42 -17.35
C PRO A 591 14.75 8.15 -16.26
N CYS A 592 15.83 8.94 -16.23
CA CYS A 592 16.97 8.70 -15.34
C CYS A 592 16.57 8.77 -13.86
N ARG A 593 15.73 9.74 -13.49
CA ARG A 593 15.29 9.92 -12.10
C ARG A 593 14.49 8.75 -11.54
N VAL A 594 13.77 8.03 -12.39
CA VAL A 594 13.01 6.84 -11.99
C VAL A 594 13.93 5.70 -11.52
N PHE A 595 15.14 5.63 -12.06
CA PHE A 595 16.13 4.59 -11.75
C PHE A 595 17.18 5.04 -10.74
N CYS A 596 17.61 6.30 -10.82
CA CYS A 596 18.74 6.82 -10.07
C CYS A 596 18.36 7.80 -8.96
N GLY A 597 17.08 8.10 -8.80
CA GLY A 597 16.59 9.09 -7.82
C GLY A 597 16.99 10.53 -8.17
N ASP A 598 16.76 11.45 -7.23
CA ASP A 598 17.03 12.89 -7.42
C ASP A 598 18.52 13.25 -7.17
N THR A 599 19.40 12.27 -6.93
CA THR A 599 20.80 12.51 -6.58
C THR A 599 21.72 12.31 -7.78
N THR A 600 22.66 13.21 -7.92
CA THR A 600 23.97 13.25 -8.64
C THR A 600 24.26 12.26 -9.80
N GLY A 601 23.49 11.20 -9.99
CA GLY A 601 23.73 10.19 -11.05
C GLY A 601 23.09 10.51 -12.40
N CYS A 602 22.27 11.57 -12.50
CA CYS A 602 21.58 11.95 -13.73
C CYS A 602 22.10 13.28 -14.28
N PRO A 603 22.76 13.30 -15.46
CA PRO A 603 23.17 14.53 -16.12
C PRO A 603 21.96 15.45 -16.39
N MET A 604 22.18 16.77 -16.34
CA MET A 604 21.11 17.76 -16.52
C MET A 604 20.44 17.63 -17.91
N GLU A 605 21.22 17.33 -18.95
CA GLU A 605 20.73 17.08 -20.31
C GLU A 605 19.82 15.85 -20.43
N TYR A 606 20.02 14.84 -19.57
CA TYR A 606 19.18 13.66 -19.52
C TYR A 606 17.79 13.99 -18.95
N THR A 607 17.71 14.89 -17.98
CA THR A 607 16.47 15.25 -17.28
C THR A 607 15.56 16.18 -18.09
N THR A 608 16.10 17.00 -18.99
CA THR A 608 15.30 17.90 -19.86
C THR A 608 14.54 17.15 -20.94
N SER A 609 15.02 15.99 -21.39
CA SER A 609 14.32 15.15 -22.39
C SER A 609 13.16 14.32 -21.84
N GLU A 610 12.93 14.30 -20.53
CA GLU A 610 11.83 13.58 -19.88
C GLU A 610 10.43 14.16 -20.21
N LEU A 611 10.38 15.41 -20.69
CA LEU A 611 9.14 16.09 -21.04
C LEU A 611 8.56 15.69 -22.42
N GLU A 612 9.33 14.98 -23.26
CA GLU A 612 8.98 14.68 -24.65
C GLU A 612 8.68 13.21 -24.98
N LEU A 613 8.45 12.34 -24.00
CA LEU A 613 8.06 10.94 -24.27
C LEU A 613 6.67 10.87 -24.91
N THR A 614 6.62 11.08 -26.21
CA THR A 614 5.47 10.73 -27.05
C THR A 614 5.42 9.22 -27.26
N LEU A 615 4.21 8.66 -27.17
CA LEU A 615 3.90 7.27 -27.50
C LEU A 615 4.16 7.01 -28.98
N ASP A 616 5.34 6.57 -29.35
CA ASP A 616 5.60 6.07 -30.69
C ASP A 616 5.20 4.58 -30.77
N GLY A 617 3.98 4.34 -31.16
CA GLY A 617 3.36 3.00 -31.31
C GLY A 617 2.52 2.84 -32.58
N SER A 618 2.57 3.78 -33.54
CA SER A 618 1.92 3.62 -34.84
C SER A 618 2.91 3.89 -35.97
N GLN A 619 3.34 2.83 -36.67
CA GLN A 619 3.86 2.98 -38.03
C GLN A 619 2.73 3.50 -38.93
N GLY A 620 2.76 4.79 -39.21
CA GLY A 620 2.03 5.45 -40.29
C GLY A 620 3.01 6.36 -41.01
N SER A 621 3.25 6.05 -42.26
CA SER A 621 4.03 6.88 -43.20
C SER A 621 3.52 8.32 -43.15
N ALA A 622 4.39 9.25 -42.78
CA ALA A 622 4.17 10.67 -43.01
C ALA A 622 5.39 11.19 -43.78
N SER A 623 5.13 11.50 -45.03
CA SER A 623 5.94 12.33 -45.90
C SER A 623 6.22 13.68 -45.23
N GLY A 624 7.49 14.13 -45.35
CA GLY A 624 8.03 15.30 -44.70
C GLY A 624 7.28 16.62 -44.98
N LEU A 625 7.21 17.40 -43.93
CA LEU A 625 7.08 18.85 -44.00
C LEU A 625 8.16 19.44 -43.09
N HIS A 626 9.27 19.84 -43.71
CA HIS A 626 10.26 20.72 -43.11
C HIS A 626 9.60 22.10 -42.91
N LEU A 627 9.24 22.45 -41.69
CA LEU A 627 8.98 23.82 -41.28
C LEU A 627 10.25 24.38 -40.64
N SER A 628 10.91 25.27 -41.39
CA SER A 628 12.14 25.94 -40.97
C SER A 628 11.89 26.86 -39.78
N ALA A 629 12.89 26.93 -38.89
CA ALA A 629 12.93 27.76 -37.67
C ALA A 629 12.77 29.28 -37.90
N SER A 630 12.57 29.73 -39.12
CA SER A 630 12.39 31.15 -39.48
C SER A 630 10.96 31.70 -39.24
N ALA A 631 9.96 30.87 -39.01
CA ALA A 631 8.58 31.31 -38.81
C ALA A 631 8.26 31.71 -37.37
N LEU A 632 9.06 31.29 -36.37
CA LEU A 632 8.80 31.65 -34.95
C LEU A 632 9.37 33.04 -34.58
N ILE A 633 10.31 33.59 -35.33
CA ILE A 633 10.90 34.90 -35.02
C ILE A 633 10.02 36.04 -35.56
N LEU A 634 9.25 35.82 -36.64
CA LEU A 634 8.30 36.83 -37.16
C LEU A 634 7.03 36.96 -36.34
N SER A 635 6.61 35.95 -35.61
CA SER A 635 5.41 36.01 -34.72
C SER A 635 5.67 36.76 -33.40
N LEU A 636 6.90 36.81 -32.94
CA LEU A 636 7.27 37.55 -31.71
C LEU A 636 7.52 39.04 -31.97
N LEU A 637 7.90 39.43 -33.21
CA LEU A 637 8.09 40.83 -33.60
C LEU A 637 6.79 41.55 -33.92
N SER A 638 5.74 40.84 -34.35
CA SER A 638 4.44 41.44 -34.60
C SER A 638 3.65 41.71 -33.29
N HIS A 639 3.90 41.00 -32.22
CA HIS A 639 3.29 41.26 -30.90
C HIS A 639 4.01 42.35 -30.10
N ALA A 640 5.26 42.64 -30.39
CA ALA A 640 6.00 43.74 -29.76
C ALA A 640 5.67 45.10 -30.36
N LEU A 641 5.22 45.16 -31.62
CA LEU A 641 4.82 46.40 -32.30
C LEU A 641 3.37 46.80 -32.03
N LEU A 642 2.51 45.88 -31.56
CA LEU A 642 1.13 46.21 -31.15
C LEU A 642 1.01 46.72 -29.71
N LEU A 643 2.03 46.45 -28.85
CA LEU A 643 2.08 46.92 -27.47
C LEU A 643 2.71 48.32 -27.32
N SER A 644 3.35 48.87 -28.36
CA SER A 644 3.95 50.20 -28.34
C SER A 644 3.01 51.33 -28.82
N HIS A 645 1.83 51.01 -29.36
CA HIS A 645 0.86 52.00 -29.83
C HIS A 645 -0.23 52.34 -28.81
N ASP A 646 -0.42 51.58 -27.73
CA ASP A 646 -1.46 51.81 -26.71
C ASP A 646 -0.98 52.57 -25.46
N LEU A 647 0.28 52.99 -25.40
CA LEU A 647 0.81 53.77 -24.27
C LEU A 647 0.93 55.28 -24.52
N SER A 648 0.48 55.79 -25.70
CA SER A 648 0.48 57.24 -25.99
C SER A 648 -0.88 57.93 -25.91
N ALA A 649 -1.95 57.25 -25.49
CA ALA A 649 -3.30 57.79 -25.44
C ALA A 649 -3.88 58.04 -24.04
N LEU A 650 -3.10 57.92 -22.99
CA LEU A 650 -3.58 58.16 -21.60
C LEU A 650 -2.74 59.19 -20.85
N SER A 651 -2.45 60.31 -21.51
CA SER A 651 -1.92 61.51 -20.83
C SER A 651 -2.48 62.79 -21.45
N ARG A 652 -3.81 62.96 -21.38
CA ARG A 652 -4.52 64.24 -21.37
C ARG A 652 -5.96 63.97 -20.94
N ASN A 653 -6.21 64.14 -19.67
CA ASN A 653 -7.29 64.92 -19.05
C ASN A 653 -7.45 64.52 -17.58
N ILE A 654 -7.10 65.52 -16.79
CA ILE A 654 -7.38 65.80 -15.38
C ILE A 654 -6.54 65.03 -14.36
#